data_46ac37c6e58fbcc1b3b9884b1107ecef
#
_entry.id   46ac37c6e58fbcc1b3b9884b1107ecef
#
_cell.length_a   1.000
_cell.length_b   1.000
_cell.length_c   1.000
_cell.angle_alpha   90.00
_cell.angle_beta   90.00
_cell.angle_gamma   90.00
#
_symmetry.space_group_name_H-M   'P 1'
#
loop_
_entity.id
_entity.type
_entity.pdbx_description
1 polymer ?
#
loop_
_entity_poly.entity_id
_entity_poly.type
_entity_poly.pdbx_seq_one_letter_code
_entity_poly.pdbx_strand_id
1 'polypeptide(L)'
;MNTRFLLLPVIVWATGSLAGAEFTAADLEFFEKKIRPVLAEHCYKCHSADAKKLKGDLMLDHRAGVFKGGDTGPAIVSGKPDQSLLIEAIEYDNVDLEMPPRGKLSDQQITDLTEWVKRGAPWPKEAAVGPGAREQFDLAKRKAEHWAWQPVQAGAPPKVKQDAWPASPIDQFILAKLEAAGLKPAGPADKRALIRRAYFDLIGLPPTPAQVEVFVADNSPKAFEKVVDELLAAPQYGERWARHWLDLMRYAETFGHEFDYMNQEVWRYRDYVIRAFNDDVPYDRFVKEHIAGDLLKPRFAKDGGWNESRLATAWWWLGQHCHSPVDVRAYQAEIIDNQIDVLGKAFQGMTIACARCHDHKFDAISTKDYYALYGIIGSGSFSHGAVDGPDKFAELQKGLVDLKQKIQSTLPKPVVAAPAPVEEANEQYQLISDIRKTEGHDWFADGAAWADSLTDADDFTVNAKVVRRALPGWLHSGLLSRKLQGTLRSPTFTLSENHVHLLTYGRDVRINLVVDNFKIIKNPIYGGLTRNLNNEEPHWEVFNVSMWKGHQAYIEIADLTNSDPAGRGSGPDGYAAVQQLWISAEGRSPAGALSKRPAETPLAVEALPHGAAYQKLADAVARPTVVPVMLEGTALNEKVFIRGSHKNLGEEVPRRFLTAFDNAKPAGADQTGRFALATHIADPANPLTARVYSNRIWHHLLGRGIVPSTDNFGVLGEAPTHPELLDWLANYLVQKGWSTKEVIRAIMLSKTYRMTSRPSDAA
;
A
#
# COMPACT_ATOMS: atom_id res chain seq x y z
N MET A 1 -97.53 -22.07 -9.83
CA MET A 1 -96.27 -22.47 -9.16
C MET A 1 -95.34 -21.36 -9.27
N ASN A 2 -95.14 -20.63 -8.18
CA ASN A 2 -94.36 -19.41 -8.08
C ASN A 2 -92.89 -19.69 -7.77
N THR A 3 -91.98 -19.24 -8.59
CA THR A 3 -90.58 -19.27 -8.26
C THR A 3 -90.07 -17.82 -8.11
N ARG A 4 -89.86 -17.38 -6.87
CA ARG A 4 -89.28 -16.07 -6.53
C ARG A 4 -87.80 -16.08 -6.78
N PHE A 5 -87.30 -15.16 -7.65
CA PHE A 5 -85.89 -14.82 -7.77
C PHE A 5 -85.47 -13.85 -6.65
N LEU A 6 -84.50 -14.23 -5.80
CA LEU A 6 -83.85 -13.37 -4.84
C LEU A 6 -82.68 -12.67 -5.54
N LEU A 7 -82.75 -11.35 -5.65
CA LEU A 7 -81.65 -10.49 -6.08
C LEU A 7 -80.72 -10.24 -4.83
N LEU A 8 -79.48 -10.74 -4.88
CA LEU A 8 -78.40 -10.34 -3.98
C LEU A 8 -77.70 -9.10 -4.50
N PRO A 9 -77.41 -8.12 -3.63
CA PRO A 9 -76.64 -6.95 -4.06
C PRO A 9 -75.14 -7.31 -4.22
N VAL A 10 -74.57 -7.01 -5.41
CA VAL A 10 -73.17 -7.05 -5.67
C VAL A 10 -72.49 -5.83 -5.03
N ILE A 11 -71.74 -6.05 -3.93
CA ILE A 11 -70.88 -5.04 -3.35
C ILE A 11 -69.62 -4.96 -4.23
N VAL A 12 -69.52 -3.89 -5.01
CA VAL A 12 -68.31 -3.54 -5.76
C VAL A 12 -67.30 -2.98 -4.77
N TRP A 13 -66.30 -3.78 -4.46
CA TRP A 13 -65.10 -3.28 -3.78
C TRP A 13 -64.32 -2.40 -4.77
N ALA A 14 -64.34 -1.09 -4.54
CA ALA A 14 -63.45 -0.18 -5.21
C ALA A 14 -62.02 -0.47 -4.76
N THR A 15 -61.26 -1.17 -5.59
CA THR A 15 -59.81 -1.27 -5.42
C THR A 15 -59.21 0.08 -5.78
N GLY A 16 -59.03 0.93 -4.77
CA GLY A 16 -58.26 2.16 -4.93
C GLY A 16 -56.83 1.78 -5.33
N SER A 17 -56.45 2.01 -6.57
CA SER A 17 -55.07 2.05 -7.00
C SER A 17 -54.33 3.13 -6.17
N LEU A 18 -53.48 2.72 -5.28
CA LEU A 18 -52.44 3.57 -4.69
C LEU A 18 -51.49 3.97 -5.81
N ALA A 19 -51.83 5.04 -6.53
CA ALA A 19 -50.88 5.73 -7.39
C ALA A 19 -49.74 6.18 -6.48
N GLY A 20 -48.56 5.58 -6.64
CA GLY A 20 -47.37 5.91 -5.87
C GLY A 20 -47.03 7.38 -6.07
N ALA A 21 -47.02 8.18 -5.02
CA ALA A 21 -46.48 9.51 -5.04
C ALA A 21 -45.01 9.43 -5.52
N GLU A 22 -44.68 10.15 -6.61
CA GLU A 22 -43.30 10.26 -7.03
C GLU A 22 -42.56 11.11 -5.98
N PHE A 23 -41.59 10.51 -5.30
CA PHE A 23 -40.73 11.22 -4.35
C PHE A 23 -39.85 12.22 -5.09
N THR A 24 -39.59 13.35 -4.46
CA THR A 24 -38.71 14.38 -5.04
C THR A 24 -37.24 13.92 -5.08
N ALA A 25 -36.44 14.53 -5.94
CA ALA A 25 -34.99 14.26 -5.98
C ALA A 25 -34.33 14.52 -4.61
N ALA A 26 -34.80 15.54 -3.87
CA ALA A 26 -34.31 15.86 -2.53
C ALA A 26 -34.65 14.76 -1.49
N ASP A 27 -35.79 14.12 -1.59
CA ASP A 27 -36.17 13.03 -0.71
C ASP A 27 -35.32 11.78 -0.98
N LEU A 28 -35.01 11.51 -2.24
CA LEU A 28 -34.13 10.38 -2.62
C LEU A 28 -32.69 10.66 -2.21
N GLU A 29 -32.21 11.88 -2.36
CA GLU A 29 -30.90 12.30 -1.88
C GLU A 29 -30.79 12.19 -0.35
N PHE A 30 -31.81 12.60 0.38
CA PHE A 30 -31.90 12.43 1.83
C PHE A 30 -31.79 10.97 2.23
N PHE A 31 -32.53 10.08 1.56
CA PHE A 31 -32.45 8.64 1.79
C PHE A 31 -31.03 8.11 1.56
N GLU A 32 -30.41 8.42 0.43
CA GLU A 32 -29.10 7.89 0.08
C GLU A 32 -27.97 8.40 1.00
N LYS A 33 -28.04 9.68 1.40
CA LYS A 33 -27.00 10.31 2.22
C LYS A 33 -27.15 10.08 3.72
N LYS A 34 -28.37 9.93 4.21
CA LYS A 34 -28.67 9.92 5.65
C LYS A 34 -29.22 8.58 6.16
N ILE A 35 -30.08 7.93 5.39
CA ILE A 35 -30.83 6.77 5.85
C ILE A 35 -30.14 5.46 5.48
N ARG A 36 -29.83 5.26 4.20
CA ARG A 36 -29.19 4.03 3.72
C ARG A 36 -27.88 3.70 4.46
N PRO A 37 -26.96 4.65 4.73
CA PRO A 37 -25.77 4.34 5.51
C PRO A 37 -26.06 3.81 6.90
N VAL A 38 -27.02 4.41 7.61
CA VAL A 38 -27.42 3.95 8.97
C VAL A 38 -28.01 2.56 8.92
N LEU A 39 -28.92 2.27 7.98
CA LEU A 39 -29.49 0.94 7.82
C LEU A 39 -28.41 -0.10 7.47
N ALA A 40 -27.49 0.24 6.58
CA ALA A 40 -26.42 -0.65 6.15
C ALA A 40 -25.46 -0.98 7.29
N GLU A 41 -25.06 0.01 8.08
CA GLU A 41 -24.10 -0.16 9.17
C GLU A 41 -24.69 -0.90 10.38
N HIS A 42 -25.92 -0.56 10.76
CA HIS A 42 -26.48 -1.00 12.04
C HIS A 42 -27.54 -2.10 11.92
N CYS A 43 -28.22 -2.26 10.76
CA CYS A 43 -29.39 -3.14 10.62
C CYS A 43 -29.18 -4.33 9.67
N TYR A 44 -28.50 -4.13 8.48
CA TYR A 44 -28.42 -5.16 7.42
C TYR A 44 -27.72 -6.44 7.83
N LYS A 45 -26.84 -6.40 8.84
CA LYS A 45 -26.16 -7.60 9.34
C LYS A 45 -27.14 -8.70 9.80
N CYS A 46 -28.31 -8.29 10.29
CA CYS A 46 -29.35 -9.18 10.82
C CYS A 46 -30.66 -9.11 10.02
N HIS A 47 -30.93 -8.01 9.32
CA HIS A 47 -32.18 -7.69 8.67
C HIS A 47 -32.01 -7.37 7.18
N SER A 48 -31.36 -8.27 6.44
CA SER A 48 -31.22 -8.18 4.99
C SER A 48 -31.30 -9.55 4.33
N ALA A 49 -31.50 -9.59 3.04
CA ALA A 49 -31.48 -10.83 2.26
C ALA A 49 -30.14 -11.59 2.39
N ASP A 50 -29.06 -10.87 2.69
CA ASP A 50 -27.69 -11.40 2.85
C ASP A 50 -27.33 -11.75 4.31
N ALA A 51 -28.25 -11.59 5.26
CA ALA A 51 -28.01 -11.95 6.66
C ALA A 51 -27.74 -13.45 6.81
N LYS A 52 -26.66 -13.83 7.53
CA LYS A 52 -26.36 -15.25 7.83
C LYS A 52 -27.53 -15.98 8.48
N LYS A 53 -28.28 -15.26 9.26
CA LYS A 53 -29.55 -15.71 9.87
C LYS A 53 -30.47 -14.49 9.92
N LEU A 54 -31.53 -14.52 9.12
CA LEU A 54 -32.53 -13.48 9.14
C LEU A 54 -33.22 -13.48 10.53
N LYS A 55 -33.24 -12.34 11.18
CA LYS A 55 -33.86 -12.17 12.51
C LYS A 55 -35.26 -11.58 12.37
N GLY A 56 -36.23 -12.18 13.07
CA GLY A 56 -37.60 -11.70 13.06
C GLY A 56 -38.28 -11.69 11.69
N ASP A 57 -37.84 -12.51 10.73
CA ASP A 57 -38.26 -12.49 9.31
C ASP A 57 -38.32 -11.09 8.67
N LEU A 58 -37.52 -10.14 9.21
CA LEU A 58 -37.53 -8.73 8.83
C LEU A 58 -36.39 -8.43 7.86
N MET A 59 -36.71 -7.84 6.71
CA MET A 59 -35.74 -7.34 5.74
C MET A 59 -35.86 -5.80 5.63
N LEU A 60 -34.71 -5.10 5.86
CA LEU A 60 -34.62 -3.65 5.82
C LEU A 60 -33.76 -3.14 4.65
N ASP A 61 -33.31 -4.04 3.79
CA ASP A 61 -32.42 -3.75 2.68
C ASP A 61 -33.15 -3.43 1.37
N HIS A 62 -34.45 -3.57 1.33
CA HIS A 62 -35.29 -3.21 0.19
C HIS A 62 -36.67 -2.72 0.62
N ARG A 63 -37.26 -1.86 -0.25
CA ARG A 63 -38.53 -1.19 0.07
C ARG A 63 -39.66 -2.16 0.45
N ALA A 64 -39.85 -3.21 -0.34
CA ALA A 64 -40.91 -4.19 -0.09
C ALA A 64 -40.75 -4.91 1.26
N GLY A 65 -39.54 -5.21 1.68
CA GLY A 65 -39.23 -5.83 2.97
C GLY A 65 -39.56 -4.92 4.16
N VAL A 66 -39.21 -3.65 4.07
CA VAL A 66 -39.47 -2.64 5.11
C VAL A 66 -40.97 -2.47 5.33
N PHE A 67 -41.78 -2.44 4.26
CA PHE A 67 -43.26 -2.32 4.35
C PHE A 67 -43.96 -3.64 4.68
N LYS A 68 -43.40 -4.79 4.25
CA LYS A 68 -43.91 -6.12 4.66
C LYS A 68 -43.74 -6.29 6.18
N GLY A 69 -42.60 -5.86 6.71
CA GLY A 69 -42.20 -6.08 8.09
C GLY A 69 -41.75 -7.51 8.38
N GLY A 70 -41.72 -7.86 9.65
CA GLY A 70 -41.29 -9.16 10.15
C GLY A 70 -42.37 -9.88 10.94
N ASP A 71 -41.96 -10.80 11.82
CA ASP A 71 -42.84 -11.64 12.64
C ASP A 71 -43.83 -10.83 13.51
N THR A 72 -43.46 -9.59 13.90
CA THR A 72 -44.29 -8.71 14.77
C THR A 72 -45.15 -7.71 14.00
N GLY A 73 -45.00 -7.65 12.66
CA GLY A 73 -45.78 -6.75 11.81
C GLY A 73 -44.92 -5.82 10.96
N PRO A 74 -45.54 -4.81 10.30
CA PRO A 74 -44.83 -3.85 9.45
C PRO A 74 -43.75 -3.07 10.22
N ALA A 75 -42.53 -2.97 9.66
CA ALA A 75 -41.46 -2.21 10.31
C ALA A 75 -41.73 -0.71 10.32
N ILE A 76 -42.40 -0.20 9.28
CA ILE A 76 -42.79 1.21 9.17
C ILE A 76 -44.25 1.35 8.70
N VAL A 77 -44.89 2.39 9.19
CA VAL A 77 -46.15 2.92 8.67
C VAL A 77 -45.87 4.27 8.01
N SER A 78 -46.05 4.33 6.69
CA SER A 78 -45.71 5.51 5.89
C SER A 78 -46.35 6.79 6.46
N GLY A 79 -45.53 7.80 6.72
CA GLY A 79 -45.96 9.08 7.29
C GLY A 79 -46.30 9.09 8.77
N LYS A 80 -46.12 7.96 9.47
CA LYS A 80 -46.53 7.81 10.89
C LYS A 80 -45.38 7.18 11.72
N PRO A 81 -44.41 7.96 12.13
CA PRO A 81 -43.31 7.48 12.96
C PRO A 81 -43.74 6.83 14.26
N ASP A 82 -44.71 7.43 14.93
CA ASP A 82 -45.33 6.97 16.20
C ASP A 82 -46.05 5.60 16.12
N GLN A 83 -46.32 5.11 14.90
CA GLN A 83 -46.92 3.81 14.66
C GLN A 83 -45.96 2.83 13.99
N SER A 84 -44.66 3.19 13.93
CA SER A 84 -43.65 2.41 13.21
C SER A 84 -42.72 1.68 14.18
N LEU A 85 -42.77 0.32 14.15
CA LEU A 85 -41.93 -0.53 15.01
C LEU A 85 -40.46 -0.24 14.90
N LEU A 86 -39.97 0.19 13.72
CA LEU A 86 -38.56 0.60 13.53
C LEU A 86 -38.22 1.78 14.43
N ILE A 87 -39.09 2.77 14.53
CA ILE A 87 -38.86 3.97 15.36
C ILE A 87 -38.91 3.59 16.84
N GLU A 88 -39.93 2.87 17.28
CA GLU A 88 -40.02 2.35 18.65
C GLU A 88 -38.76 1.57 19.06
N ALA A 89 -38.27 0.70 18.17
CA ALA A 89 -37.09 -0.13 18.45
C ALA A 89 -35.78 0.68 18.60
N ILE A 90 -35.61 1.79 17.85
CA ILE A 90 -34.38 2.60 17.91
C ILE A 90 -34.41 3.68 19.01
N GLU A 91 -35.58 4.01 19.53
CA GLU A 91 -35.74 4.95 20.64
C GLU A 91 -35.33 4.35 22.00
N TYR A 92 -35.26 3.02 22.10
CA TYR A 92 -34.84 2.32 23.32
C TYR A 92 -35.76 2.57 24.53
N ASP A 93 -37.04 2.90 24.30
CA ASP A 93 -38.02 3.12 25.37
C ASP A 93 -38.71 1.83 25.79
N ASN A 94 -38.60 0.77 24.97
CA ASN A 94 -39.15 -0.56 25.22
C ASN A 94 -38.04 -1.58 25.35
N VAL A 95 -37.77 -2.06 26.57
CA VAL A 95 -36.65 -2.98 26.90
C VAL A 95 -36.70 -4.31 26.11
N ASP A 96 -37.89 -4.73 25.67
CA ASP A 96 -38.05 -5.96 24.89
C ASP A 96 -37.82 -5.74 23.38
N LEU A 97 -37.63 -4.48 22.93
CA LEU A 97 -37.52 -4.12 21.52
C LEU A 97 -36.33 -3.17 21.22
N GLU A 98 -35.25 -3.26 21.97
CA GLU A 98 -34.07 -2.40 21.75
C GLU A 98 -33.22 -2.83 20.52
N MET A 99 -33.14 -1.95 19.50
CA MET A 99 -32.37 -2.18 18.28
C MET A 99 -31.55 -0.90 17.89
N PRO A 100 -30.29 -1.05 17.46
CA PRO A 100 -29.52 -2.30 17.35
C PRO A 100 -29.02 -2.81 18.71
N PRO A 101 -28.85 -4.12 18.89
CA PRO A 101 -28.56 -4.71 20.21
C PRO A 101 -27.15 -4.40 20.76
N ARG A 102 -26.34 -3.64 20.04
CA ARG A 102 -24.98 -3.24 20.45
C ARG A 102 -24.92 -1.85 21.05
N GLY A 103 -26.03 -1.14 21.14
CA GLY A 103 -26.11 0.21 21.65
C GLY A 103 -27.05 1.10 20.84
N LYS A 104 -27.61 2.11 21.48
CA LYS A 104 -28.54 3.08 20.90
C LYS A 104 -27.86 3.87 19.77
N LEU A 105 -28.60 4.17 18.70
CA LEU A 105 -28.16 5.09 17.64
C LEU A 105 -27.96 6.51 18.21
N SER A 106 -27.19 7.34 17.54
CA SER A 106 -27.08 8.74 17.92
C SER A 106 -28.41 9.49 17.74
N ASP A 107 -28.63 10.54 18.53
CA ASP A 107 -29.87 11.33 18.45
C ASP A 107 -30.11 11.88 17.04
N GLN A 108 -29.04 12.21 16.33
CA GLN A 108 -29.13 12.64 14.91
C GLN A 108 -29.62 11.53 13.98
N GLN A 109 -29.12 10.31 14.15
CA GLN A 109 -29.54 9.16 13.34
C GLN A 109 -31.00 8.77 13.62
N ILE A 110 -31.44 8.84 14.88
CA ILE A 110 -32.81 8.63 15.26
C ILE A 110 -33.73 9.70 14.64
N THR A 111 -33.32 10.95 14.73
CA THR A 111 -34.04 12.09 14.11
C THR A 111 -34.15 11.93 12.60
N ASP A 112 -33.07 11.57 11.92
CA ASP A 112 -33.03 11.38 10.47
C ASP A 112 -33.96 10.21 10.04
N LEU A 113 -33.96 9.07 10.76
CA LEU A 113 -34.85 7.93 10.50
C LEU A 113 -36.33 8.30 10.77
N THR A 114 -36.62 9.01 11.84
CA THR A 114 -37.97 9.49 12.17
C THR A 114 -38.48 10.44 11.08
N GLU A 115 -37.68 11.39 10.64
CA GLU A 115 -38.00 12.31 9.55
C GLU A 115 -38.19 11.57 8.21
N TRP A 116 -37.40 10.55 7.92
CA TRP A 116 -37.60 9.71 6.74
C TRP A 116 -38.96 9.01 6.73
N VAL A 117 -39.33 8.39 7.84
CA VAL A 117 -40.66 7.76 7.95
C VAL A 117 -41.76 8.78 7.81
N LYS A 118 -41.64 9.97 8.43
CA LYS A 118 -42.57 11.09 8.32
C LYS A 118 -42.79 11.60 6.92
N ARG A 119 -41.72 11.61 6.05
CA ARG A 119 -41.82 11.94 4.63
C ARG A 119 -42.46 10.84 3.78
N GLY A 120 -42.93 9.75 4.37
CA GLY A 120 -43.55 8.63 3.67
C GLY A 120 -42.56 7.52 3.29
N ALA A 121 -41.39 7.51 3.90
CA ALA A 121 -40.30 6.59 3.64
C ALA A 121 -39.86 6.56 2.16
N PRO A 122 -39.42 7.69 1.63
CA PRO A 122 -38.90 7.79 0.26
C PRO A 122 -37.81 6.74 0.04
N TRP A 123 -37.93 6.01 -1.06
CA TRP A 123 -37.01 4.98 -1.47
C TRP A 123 -36.80 5.07 -2.97
N PRO A 124 -35.56 5.02 -3.49
CA PRO A 124 -35.31 5.02 -4.93
C PRO A 124 -36.10 3.92 -5.64
N LYS A 125 -36.56 4.17 -6.86
CA LYS A 125 -37.20 3.14 -7.68
C LYS A 125 -36.24 1.96 -7.79
N GLU A 126 -36.51 0.89 -7.08
CA GLU A 126 -35.86 -0.38 -7.31
C GLU A 126 -36.34 -0.86 -8.68
N ALA A 127 -35.42 -1.08 -9.62
CA ALA A 127 -35.74 -1.94 -10.75
C ALA A 127 -36.36 -3.21 -10.14
N ALA A 128 -37.46 -3.70 -10.68
CA ALA A 128 -38.18 -4.86 -10.14
C ALA A 128 -37.24 -6.07 -10.14
N VAL A 129 -36.46 -6.19 -9.09
CA VAL A 129 -35.54 -7.30 -8.85
C VAL A 129 -36.37 -8.29 -8.05
N GLY A 130 -36.85 -9.32 -8.74
CA GLY A 130 -37.36 -10.50 -8.08
C GLY A 130 -36.32 -11.05 -7.11
N PRO A 131 -36.69 -11.78 -6.04
CA PRO A 131 -35.73 -12.36 -5.11
C PRO A 131 -34.75 -13.25 -5.92
N GLY A 132 -33.51 -12.74 -6.14
CA GLY A 132 -32.45 -13.46 -6.84
C GLY A 132 -31.79 -12.82 -8.06
N ALA A 133 -32.28 -11.70 -8.61
CA ALA A 133 -31.58 -11.00 -9.69
C ALA A 133 -30.64 -9.93 -9.11
N ARG A 134 -29.47 -10.34 -8.64
CA ARG A 134 -28.34 -9.40 -8.50
C ARG A 134 -28.02 -8.87 -9.89
N GLU A 135 -27.84 -7.55 -10.03
CA GLU A 135 -27.21 -7.01 -11.24
C GLU A 135 -25.88 -7.77 -11.43
N GLN A 136 -25.81 -8.57 -12.47
CA GLN A 136 -24.63 -9.37 -12.74
C GLN A 136 -23.47 -8.40 -12.97
N PHE A 137 -22.36 -8.59 -12.25
CA PHE A 137 -21.18 -7.79 -12.44
C PHE A 137 -20.70 -7.92 -13.90
N ASP A 138 -20.82 -6.84 -14.63
CA ASP A 138 -20.35 -6.74 -16.02
C ASP A 138 -19.22 -5.72 -16.11
N LEU A 139 -17.99 -6.21 -16.05
CA LEU A 139 -16.78 -5.41 -16.10
C LEU A 139 -16.69 -4.63 -17.42
N ALA A 140 -17.01 -5.26 -18.55
CA ALA A 140 -16.89 -4.64 -19.87
C ALA A 140 -17.87 -3.46 -20.02
N LYS A 141 -19.11 -3.65 -19.61
CA LYS A 141 -20.13 -2.59 -19.58
C LYS A 141 -19.69 -1.42 -18.68
N ARG A 142 -19.28 -1.70 -17.44
CA ARG A 142 -18.87 -0.66 -16.48
C ARG A 142 -17.64 0.11 -16.95
N LYS A 143 -16.65 -0.58 -17.55
CA LYS A 143 -15.51 0.07 -18.19
C LYS A 143 -15.93 0.97 -19.31
N ALA A 144 -16.82 0.51 -20.20
CA ALA A 144 -17.26 1.28 -21.36
C ALA A 144 -18.09 2.51 -21.02
N GLU A 145 -18.93 2.43 -19.97
CA GLU A 145 -19.87 3.50 -19.62
C GLU A 145 -19.25 4.62 -18.77
N HIS A 146 -18.11 4.38 -18.07
CA HIS A 146 -17.55 5.38 -17.17
C HIS A 146 -16.30 6.07 -17.77
N TRP A 147 -16.30 7.40 -17.73
CA TRP A 147 -15.30 8.26 -18.36
C TRP A 147 -13.86 8.00 -17.90
N ALA A 148 -13.66 7.67 -16.62
CA ALA A 148 -12.34 7.51 -16.05
C ALA A 148 -11.55 6.32 -16.65
N TRP A 149 -12.26 5.29 -17.12
CA TRP A 149 -11.65 4.12 -17.78
C TRP A 149 -11.35 4.34 -19.26
N GLN A 150 -11.85 5.46 -19.86
CA GLN A 150 -11.62 5.74 -21.27
C GLN A 150 -10.21 6.30 -21.50
N PRO A 151 -9.57 5.99 -22.64
CA PRO A 151 -8.26 6.55 -22.99
C PRO A 151 -8.26 8.08 -22.89
N VAL A 152 -7.12 8.64 -22.47
CA VAL A 152 -6.91 10.08 -22.42
C VAL A 152 -6.98 10.64 -23.84
N GLN A 153 -7.85 11.65 -24.06
CA GLN A 153 -8.04 12.26 -25.36
C GLN A 153 -7.10 13.48 -25.53
N ALA A 154 -6.24 13.44 -26.54
CA ALA A 154 -5.36 14.56 -26.88
C ALA A 154 -6.14 15.63 -27.69
N GLY A 155 -7.10 16.29 -27.06
CA GLY A 155 -7.87 17.35 -27.72
C GLY A 155 -7.08 18.65 -27.93
N ALA A 156 -7.27 19.32 -29.06
CA ALA A 156 -6.77 20.68 -29.23
C ALA A 156 -7.57 21.66 -28.34
N PRO A 157 -6.93 22.73 -27.83
CA PRO A 157 -7.67 23.77 -27.09
C PRO A 157 -8.81 24.33 -27.90
N PRO A 158 -9.98 24.61 -27.25
CA PRO A 158 -11.17 25.09 -27.96
C PRO A 158 -10.95 26.50 -28.52
N LYS A 159 -11.62 26.79 -29.66
CA LYS A 159 -11.70 28.17 -30.17
C LYS A 159 -12.63 28.97 -29.26
N VAL A 160 -12.23 30.20 -28.95
CA VAL A 160 -12.96 31.12 -28.08
C VAL A 160 -13.33 32.39 -28.84
N LYS A 161 -14.36 33.11 -28.41
CA LYS A 161 -14.80 34.38 -29.04
C LYS A 161 -13.87 35.53 -28.69
N GLN A 162 -13.39 35.59 -27.44
CA GLN A 162 -12.43 36.59 -26.95
C GLN A 162 -11.00 36.09 -27.11
N ASP A 163 -10.51 35.93 -28.33
CA ASP A 163 -9.21 35.39 -28.69
C ASP A 163 -8.00 36.15 -28.09
N ALA A 164 -8.17 37.41 -27.75
CA ALA A 164 -7.15 38.25 -27.12
C ALA A 164 -6.98 38.01 -25.60
N TRP A 165 -7.93 37.34 -24.94
CA TRP A 165 -7.81 37.10 -23.49
C TRP A 165 -6.89 35.94 -23.15
N PRO A 166 -6.93 34.74 -23.76
CA PRO A 166 -6.10 33.64 -23.39
C PRO A 166 -4.61 33.95 -23.57
N ALA A 167 -3.77 33.53 -22.60
CA ALA A 167 -2.32 33.54 -22.71
C ALA A 167 -1.75 32.11 -22.87
N SER A 168 -2.59 31.10 -22.63
CA SER A 168 -2.21 29.70 -22.66
C SER A 168 -3.38 28.82 -23.09
N PRO A 169 -3.14 27.56 -23.50
CA PRO A 169 -4.20 26.58 -23.73
C PRO A 169 -5.15 26.40 -22.53
N ILE A 170 -4.65 26.45 -21.31
CA ILE A 170 -5.46 26.36 -20.08
C ILE A 170 -6.54 27.44 -20.07
N ASP A 171 -6.16 28.67 -20.44
CA ASP A 171 -7.07 29.80 -20.46
C ASP A 171 -8.18 29.63 -21.51
N GLN A 172 -7.86 28.97 -22.66
CA GLN A 172 -8.87 28.70 -23.69
C GLN A 172 -9.96 27.75 -23.17
N PHE A 173 -9.59 26.67 -22.47
CA PHE A 173 -10.56 25.74 -21.87
C PHE A 173 -11.45 26.44 -20.83
N ILE A 174 -10.86 27.28 -19.99
CA ILE A 174 -11.62 28.03 -18.96
C ILE A 174 -12.53 29.06 -19.63
N LEU A 175 -12.00 29.83 -20.56
CA LEU A 175 -12.76 30.88 -21.23
C LEU A 175 -13.94 30.32 -22.07
N ALA A 176 -13.74 29.21 -22.79
CA ALA A 176 -14.81 28.57 -23.55
C ALA A 176 -16.01 28.24 -22.68
N LYS A 177 -15.76 27.74 -21.45
CA LYS A 177 -16.85 27.42 -20.53
C LYS A 177 -17.50 28.67 -19.90
N LEU A 178 -16.70 29.70 -19.60
CA LEU A 178 -17.23 30.98 -19.15
C LEU A 178 -18.14 31.61 -20.25
N GLU A 179 -17.70 31.62 -21.52
CA GLU A 179 -18.49 32.12 -22.64
C GLU A 179 -19.79 31.32 -22.84
N ALA A 180 -19.73 29.99 -22.68
CA ALA A 180 -20.92 29.14 -22.76
C ALA A 180 -21.95 29.47 -21.65
N ALA A 181 -21.46 29.86 -20.46
CA ALA A 181 -22.29 30.30 -19.34
C ALA A 181 -22.66 31.78 -19.38
N GLY A 182 -22.25 32.53 -20.39
CA GLY A 182 -22.49 33.99 -20.49
C GLY A 182 -21.68 34.83 -19.51
N LEU A 183 -20.62 34.25 -18.91
CA LEU A 183 -19.77 34.89 -17.91
C LEU A 183 -18.51 35.48 -18.56
N LYS A 184 -17.90 36.43 -17.87
CA LYS A 184 -16.62 37.02 -18.26
C LYS A 184 -15.54 36.61 -17.25
N PRO A 185 -14.28 36.48 -17.69
CA PRO A 185 -13.17 36.26 -16.75
C PRO A 185 -13.07 37.43 -15.77
N ALA A 186 -12.69 37.12 -14.52
CA ALA A 186 -12.34 38.15 -13.55
C ALA A 186 -11.06 38.89 -13.97
N GLY A 187 -10.90 40.13 -13.51
CA GLY A 187 -9.70 40.93 -13.76
C GLY A 187 -8.43 40.29 -13.13
N PRO A 188 -7.26 40.82 -13.50
CA PRO A 188 -6.00 40.33 -12.91
C PRO A 188 -5.93 40.64 -11.41
N ALA A 189 -5.29 39.78 -10.65
CA ALA A 189 -4.94 40.03 -9.25
C ALA A 189 -3.91 41.16 -9.16
N ASP A 190 -3.98 41.95 -8.08
CA ASP A 190 -2.91 42.93 -7.82
C ASP A 190 -1.58 42.19 -7.55
N LYS A 191 -0.46 42.88 -7.82
CA LYS A 191 0.88 42.26 -7.71
C LYS A 191 1.19 41.74 -6.30
N ARG A 192 0.76 42.44 -5.23
CA ARG A 192 1.01 42.03 -3.84
C ARG A 192 0.23 40.75 -3.49
N ALA A 193 -1.03 40.63 -3.93
CA ALA A 193 -1.82 39.43 -3.76
C ALA A 193 -1.24 38.27 -4.58
N LEU A 194 -0.78 38.54 -5.80
CA LEU A 194 -0.25 37.51 -6.70
C LEU A 194 1.06 36.92 -6.19
N ILE A 195 2.03 37.74 -5.77
CA ILE A 195 3.28 37.23 -5.20
C ILE A 195 3.03 36.45 -3.90
N ARG A 196 2.14 36.97 -3.02
CA ARG A 196 1.78 36.25 -1.80
C ARG A 196 1.20 34.86 -2.11
N ARG A 197 0.29 34.75 -3.08
CA ARG A 197 -0.29 33.48 -3.52
C ARG A 197 0.81 32.53 -3.99
N ALA A 198 1.69 32.97 -4.90
CA ALA A 198 2.76 32.14 -5.43
C ALA A 198 3.70 31.59 -4.34
N TYR A 199 4.07 32.41 -3.36
CA TYR A 199 4.93 32.01 -2.25
C TYR A 199 4.27 30.93 -1.37
N PHE A 200 3.00 31.12 -0.99
CA PHE A 200 2.29 30.13 -0.18
C PHE A 200 2.04 28.84 -0.94
N ASP A 201 1.72 28.90 -2.21
CA ASP A 201 1.45 27.70 -3.02
C ASP A 201 2.71 26.89 -3.30
N LEU A 202 3.84 27.55 -3.59
CA LEU A 202 5.07 26.85 -3.95
C LEU A 202 5.98 26.49 -2.77
N ILE A 203 6.14 27.37 -1.81
CA ILE A 203 7.09 27.17 -0.69
C ILE A 203 6.44 27.21 0.70
N GLY A 204 5.16 27.55 0.79
CA GLY A 204 4.42 27.57 2.05
C GLY A 204 4.78 28.70 3.03
N LEU A 205 5.61 29.65 2.59
CA LEU A 205 6.11 30.78 3.37
C LEU A 205 5.67 32.11 2.74
N PRO A 206 5.52 33.18 3.50
CA PRO A 206 5.24 34.50 2.93
C PRO A 206 6.49 35.09 2.25
N PRO A 207 6.33 35.93 1.22
CA PRO A 207 7.43 36.73 0.71
C PRO A 207 7.87 37.79 1.76
N THR A 208 9.15 38.11 1.77
CA THR A 208 9.65 39.22 2.57
C THR A 208 9.20 40.57 1.99
N PRO A 209 9.14 41.65 2.80
CA PRO A 209 8.81 42.98 2.26
C PRO A 209 9.68 43.41 1.08
N ALA A 210 11.00 43.12 1.13
CA ALA A 210 11.90 43.43 0.03
C ALA A 210 11.57 42.68 -1.27
N GLN A 211 11.22 41.39 -1.18
CA GLN A 211 10.81 40.60 -2.35
C GLN A 211 9.49 41.14 -2.97
N VAL A 212 8.56 41.56 -2.11
CA VAL A 212 7.31 42.19 -2.56
C VAL A 212 7.61 43.48 -3.33
N GLU A 213 8.46 44.37 -2.79
CA GLU A 213 8.78 45.66 -3.44
C GLU A 213 9.53 45.45 -4.75
N VAL A 214 10.48 44.51 -4.82
CA VAL A 214 11.19 44.16 -6.06
C VAL A 214 10.19 43.71 -7.14
N PHE A 215 9.27 42.80 -6.79
CA PHE A 215 8.25 42.33 -7.75
C PHE A 215 7.26 43.43 -8.17
N VAL A 216 6.82 44.26 -7.24
CA VAL A 216 5.89 45.36 -7.53
C VAL A 216 6.55 46.35 -8.48
N ALA A 217 7.83 46.65 -8.30
CA ALA A 217 8.59 47.59 -9.14
C ALA A 217 8.95 47.01 -10.54
N ASP A 218 9.05 45.67 -10.70
CA ASP A 218 9.36 45.01 -11.98
C ASP A 218 8.13 45.06 -12.91
N ASN A 219 8.18 45.94 -13.92
CA ASN A 219 7.16 46.09 -14.95
C ASN A 219 7.42 45.27 -16.23
N SER A 220 8.43 44.38 -16.19
CA SER A 220 8.70 43.52 -17.34
C SER A 220 7.58 42.49 -17.59
N PRO A 221 7.32 42.12 -18.82
CA PRO A 221 6.29 41.09 -19.12
C PRO A 221 6.54 39.76 -18.45
N LYS A 222 7.79 39.50 -18.08
CA LYS A 222 8.25 38.25 -17.43
C LYS A 222 8.41 38.36 -15.90
N ALA A 223 7.96 39.47 -15.29
CA ALA A 223 8.15 39.67 -13.85
C ALA A 223 7.59 38.50 -12.99
N PHE A 224 6.38 38.02 -13.30
CA PHE A 224 5.79 36.90 -12.57
C PHE A 224 6.44 35.55 -12.92
N GLU A 225 6.86 35.34 -14.17
CA GLU A 225 7.59 34.16 -14.60
C GLU A 225 8.89 34.00 -13.80
N LYS A 226 9.66 35.07 -13.61
CA LYS A 226 10.88 35.05 -12.77
C LYS A 226 10.60 34.61 -11.33
N VAL A 227 9.53 35.13 -10.71
CA VAL A 227 9.12 34.73 -9.37
C VAL A 227 8.78 33.23 -9.30
N VAL A 228 8.01 32.73 -10.27
CA VAL A 228 7.65 31.29 -10.31
C VAL A 228 8.89 30.41 -10.48
N ASP A 229 9.79 30.78 -11.41
CA ASP A 229 11.01 30.01 -11.68
C ASP A 229 11.96 30.02 -10.47
N GLU A 230 12.09 31.15 -9.76
CA GLU A 230 12.87 31.27 -8.54
C GLU A 230 12.30 30.36 -7.42
N LEU A 231 10.99 30.38 -7.25
CA LEU A 231 10.32 29.58 -6.20
C LEU A 231 10.37 28.07 -6.50
N LEU A 232 10.25 27.67 -7.78
CA LEU A 232 10.40 26.27 -8.19
C LEU A 232 11.85 25.75 -8.02
N ALA A 233 12.84 26.65 -8.02
CA ALA A 233 14.23 26.32 -7.77
C ALA A 233 14.60 26.34 -6.28
N ALA A 234 13.76 26.94 -5.44
CA ALA A 234 14.02 27.05 -4.00
C ALA A 234 13.92 25.70 -3.28
N PRO A 235 14.81 25.38 -2.32
CA PRO A 235 14.76 24.09 -1.60
C PRO A 235 13.45 23.89 -0.83
N GLN A 236 12.82 24.95 -0.36
CA GLN A 236 11.52 24.92 0.33
C GLN A 236 10.35 24.44 -0.54
N TYR A 237 10.52 24.47 -1.87
CA TYR A 237 9.55 23.89 -2.78
C TYR A 237 9.34 22.40 -2.48
N GLY A 238 10.43 21.64 -2.36
CA GLY A 238 10.34 20.22 -2.01
C GLY A 238 9.72 20.00 -0.63
N GLU A 239 10.06 20.82 0.37
CA GLU A 239 9.48 20.72 1.71
C GLU A 239 7.95 20.96 1.68
N ARG A 240 7.48 21.94 0.90
CA ARG A 240 6.06 22.25 0.76
C ARG A 240 5.31 21.14 0.00
N TRP A 241 5.83 20.73 -1.17
CA TRP A 241 5.12 19.78 -2.04
C TRP A 241 5.21 18.34 -1.54
N ALA A 242 6.29 17.99 -0.84
CA ALA A 242 6.39 16.70 -0.17
C ALA A 242 5.25 16.48 0.84
N ARG A 243 4.78 17.52 1.54
CA ARG A 243 3.67 17.36 2.51
C ARG A 243 2.41 16.84 1.83
N HIS A 244 2.08 17.34 0.65
CA HIS A 244 0.91 16.87 -0.10
C HIS A 244 1.01 15.38 -0.45
N TRP A 245 2.22 14.90 -0.74
CA TRP A 245 2.47 13.49 -1.01
C TRP A 245 2.48 12.64 0.28
N LEU A 246 3.13 13.12 1.32
CA LEU A 246 3.22 12.43 2.60
C LEU A 246 1.85 12.20 3.25
N ASP A 247 0.92 13.15 3.08
CA ASP A 247 -0.47 12.99 3.53
C ASP A 247 -1.15 11.82 2.81
N LEU A 248 -0.97 11.67 1.49
CA LEU A 248 -1.50 10.52 0.74
C LEU A 248 -0.92 9.19 1.22
N MET A 249 0.37 9.18 1.56
CA MET A 249 1.08 7.98 2.05
C MET A 249 0.85 7.73 3.55
N ARG A 250 0.07 8.55 4.26
CA ARG A 250 -0.20 8.41 5.70
C ARG A 250 1.10 8.44 6.53
N TYR A 251 2.04 9.31 6.15
CA TYR A 251 3.34 9.38 6.79
C TYR A 251 3.23 9.64 8.29
N ALA A 252 3.88 8.78 9.05
CA ALA A 252 4.13 8.94 10.48
C ALA A 252 5.46 8.29 10.84
N GLU A 253 6.12 8.77 11.88
CA GLU A 253 7.41 8.24 12.37
C GLU A 253 7.21 7.18 13.46
N THR A 254 5.96 6.85 13.79
CA THR A 254 5.57 5.80 14.72
C THR A 254 4.53 4.87 14.09
N PHE A 255 4.35 3.69 14.67
CA PHE A 255 3.40 2.70 14.19
C PHE A 255 1.97 2.91 14.72
N GLY A 256 1.77 3.86 15.64
CA GLY A 256 0.49 4.02 16.33
C GLY A 256 0.14 2.82 17.22
N HIS A 257 -1.16 2.62 17.48
CA HIS A 257 -1.69 1.56 18.32
C HIS A 257 -1.25 1.67 19.79
N GLU A 258 -1.46 0.61 20.58
CA GLU A 258 -1.27 0.61 22.04
C GLU A 258 0.14 0.98 22.51
N PHE A 259 1.16 0.60 21.75
CA PHE A 259 2.56 0.76 22.15
C PHE A 259 3.29 1.88 21.41
N ASP A 260 2.71 2.37 20.34
CA ASP A 260 3.21 3.49 19.53
C ASP A 260 4.74 3.47 19.29
N TYR A 261 5.27 2.31 18.93
CA TYR A 261 6.70 2.18 18.67
C TYR A 261 7.15 3.03 17.50
N MET A 262 8.35 3.57 17.61
CA MET A 262 8.98 4.30 16.52
C MET A 262 9.25 3.38 15.32
N ASN A 263 8.93 3.85 14.13
CA ASN A 263 9.38 3.30 12.87
C ASN A 263 10.75 3.92 12.57
N GLN A 264 11.79 3.23 13.02
CA GLN A 264 13.16 3.77 12.98
C GLN A 264 13.61 4.05 11.56
N GLU A 265 14.30 5.17 11.36
CA GLU A 265 14.86 5.62 10.09
C GLU A 265 13.82 5.93 8.99
N VAL A 266 12.51 5.83 9.26
CA VAL A 266 11.47 6.13 8.27
C VAL A 266 11.45 7.61 7.84
N TRP A 267 11.97 8.51 8.67
CA TRP A 267 12.15 9.92 8.34
C TRP A 267 12.99 10.14 7.06
N ARG A 268 13.85 9.19 6.68
CA ARG A 268 14.61 9.22 5.43
C ARG A 268 13.72 9.10 4.20
N TYR A 269 12.56 8.44 4.33
CA TYR A 269 11.55 8.45 3.27
C TYR A 269 10.96 9.85 3.06
N ARG A 270 10.66 10.59 4.13
CA ARG A 270 10.24 12.00 4.03
C ARG A 270 11.29 12.82 3.28
N ASP A 271 12.54 12.68 3.67
CA ASP A 271 13.66 13.43 3.06
C ASP A 271 13.88 13.01 1.58
N TYR A 272 13.67 11.73 1.25
CA TYR A 272 13.63 11.26 -0.14
C TYR A 272 12.54 11.99 -0.94
N VAL A 273 11.32 12.07 -0.40
CA VAL A 273 10.20 12.74 -1.09
C VAL A 273 10.53 14.23 -1.32
N ILE A 274 11.10 14.91 -0.33
CA ILE A 274 11.55 16.31 -0.45
C ILE A 274 12.57 16.46 -1.59
N ARG A 275 13.60 15.60 -1.62
CA ARG A 275 14.62 15.63 -2.69
C ARG A 275 14.03 15.31 -4.05
N ALA A 276 13.11 14.33 -4.12
CA ALA A 276 12.47 13.94 -5.37
C ALA A 276 11.67 15.10 -6.01
N PHE A 277 10.94 15.89 -5.20
CA PHE A 277 10.27 17.09 -5.69
C PHE A 277 11.26 18.19 -6.08
N ASN A 278 12.31 18.43 -5.29
CA ASN A 278 13.32 19.42 -5.63
C ASN A 278 14.08 19.09 -6.92
N ASP A 279 14.37 17.82 -7.14
CA ASP A 279 15.05 17.31 -8.32
C ASP A 279 14.13 17.12 -9.53
N ASP A 280 12.82 17.37 -9.34
CA ASP A 280 11.79 17.16 -10.37
C ASP A 280 11.87 15.75 -10.97
N VAL A 281 11.98 14.73 -10.11
CA VAL A 281 12.00 13.32 -10.55
C VAL A 281 10.76 13.04 -11.37
N PRO A 282 10.89 12.51 -12.61
CA PRO A 282 9.74 12.18 -13.44
C PRO A 282 8.70 11.37 -12.69
N TYR A 283 7.42 11.78 -12.72
CA TYR A 283 6.40 11.17 -11.89
C TYR A 283 6.20 9.67 -12.18
N ASP A 284 6.36 9.22 -13.43
CA ASP A 284 6.36 7.79 -13.76
C ASP A 284 7.51 7.03 -13.07
N ARG A 285 8.70 7.65 -12.98
CA ARG A 285 9.83 7.09 -12.24
C ARG A 285 9.57 7.10 -10.74
N PHE A 286 9.00 8.17 -10.22
CA PHE A 286 8.62 8.30 -8.82
C PHE A 286 7.62 7.23 -8.39
N VAL A 287 6.58 6.94 -9.22
CA VAL A 287 5.64 5.84 -9.04
C VAL A 287 6.35 4.49 -9.00
N LYS A 288 7.22 4.24 -9.99
CA LYS A 288 7.97 2.97 -10.06
C LYS A 288 8.87 2.77 -8.84
N GLU A 289 9.54 3.83 -8.38
CA GLU A 289 10.38 3.78 -7.17
C GLU A 289 9.56 3.43 -5.92
N HIS A 290 8.36 3.99 -5.77
CA HIS A 290 7.49 3.67 -4.63
C HIS A 290 7.06 2.20 -4.63
N ILE A 291 6.71 1.64 -5.78
CA ILE A 291 6.12 0.29 -5.86
C ILE A 291 7.19 -0.80 -5.88
N ALA A 292 8.29 -0.58 -6.60
CA ALA A 292 9.30 -1.59 -6.90
C ALA A 292 10.73 -1.01 -6.98
N GLY A 293 11.04 -0.03 -6.16
CA GLY A 293 12.31 0.69 -6.20
C GLY A 293 13.55 -0.16 -5.95
N ASP A 294 13.39 -1.25 -5.20
CA ASP A 294 14.41 -2.27 -4.97
C ASP A 294 14.75 -3.10 -6.22
N LEU A 295 13.81 -3.19 -7.19
CA LEU A 295 13.94 -3.95 -8.43
C LEU A 295 14.39 -3.10 -9.63
N LEU A 296 14.50 -1.80 -9.44
CA LEU A 296 14.91 -0.87 -10.49
C LEU A 296 16.43 -0.70 -10.50
N LYS A 297 16.97 -0.29 -11.66
CA LYS A 297 18.31 0.28 -11.69
C LYS A 297 18.35 1.44 -10.66
N PRO A 298 19.21 1.38 -9.65
CA PRO A 298 19.26 2.38 -8.60
C PRO A 298 19.45 3.80 -9.15
N ARG A 299 18.68 4.73 -8.60
CA ARG A 299 18.95 6.17 -8.72
C ARG A 299 19.56 6.63 -7.40
N PHE A 300 20.71 7.27 -7.49
CA PHE A 300 21.39 7.81 -6.32
C PHE A 300 21.08 9.29 -6.15
N ALA A 301 21.10 9.78 -4.91
CA ALA A 301 21.06 11.20 -4.61
C ALA A 301 22.21 11.92 -5.32
N LYS A 302 22.05 13.22 -5.62
CA LYS A 302 23.06 14.01 -6.36
C LYS A 302 24.41 14.08 -5.66
N ASP A 303 24.42 13.99 -4.33
CA ASP A 303 25.62 13.89 -3.51
C ASP A 303 26.22 12.48 -3.46
N GLY A 304 25.60 11.50 -4.17
CA GLY A 304 25.99 10.10 -4.18
C GLY A 304 25.70 9.33 -2.89
N GLY A 305 25.13 9.98 -1.87
CA GLY A 305 25.02 9.43 -0.52
C GLY A 305 23.95 8.35 -0.34
N TRP A 306 22.89 8.37 -1.15
CA TRP A 306 21.70 7.54 -0.89
C TRP A 306 21.17 6.84 -2.13
N ASN A 307 20.78 5.58 -2.00
CA ASN A 307 19.96 4.86 -2.99
C ASN A 307 18.50 5.32 -2.86
N GLU A 308 18.13 6.33 -3.61
CA GLU A 308 16.82 6.98 -3.62
C GLU A 308 15.72 6.02 -4.03
N SER A 309 15.98 5.17 -5.04
CA SER A 309 14.98 4.21 -5.52
C SER A 309 14.54 3.25 -4.42
N ARG A 310 15.48 2.82 -3.60
CA ARG A 310 15.22 1.89 -2.51
C ARG A 310 14.54 2.58 -1.32
N LEU A 311 14.93 3.81 -0.99
CA LEU A 311 14.29 4.64 0.03
C LEU A 311 12.80 4.83 -0.24
N ALA A 312 12.41 4.97 -1.51
CA ALA A 312 11.03 5.13 -1.91
C ALA A 312 10.12 3.99 -1.42
N THR A 313 10.63 2.76 -1.30
CA THR A 313 9.82 1.60 -0.88
C THR A 313 9.45 1.62 0.60
N ALA A 314 10.01 2.52 1.40
CA ALA A 314 9.71 2.60 2.83
C ALA A 314 8.24 2.95 3.14
N TRP A 315 7.50 3.54 2.19
CA TRP A 315 6.07 3.83 2.39
C TRP A 315 5.22 2.58 2.66
N TRP A 316 5.65 1.39 2.21
CA TRP A 316 4.98 0.13 2.50
C TRP A 316 4.91 -0.19 4.01
N TRP A 317 5.80 0.40 4.80
CA TRP A 317 5.82 0.29 6.26
C TRP A 317 4.95 1.32 6.97
N LEU A 318 4.34 2.26 6.25
CA LEU A 318 3.50 3.30 6.83
C LEU A 318 2.09 2.76 7.09
N GLY A 319 1.46 3.32 8.10
CA GLY A 319 0.15 2.92 8.58
C GLY A 319 0.23 2.37 10.00
N GLN A 320 -0.93 2.14 10.59
CA GLN A 320 -1.03 1.61 11.94
C GLN A 320 -0.67 0.12 11.96
N HIS A 321 0.19 -0.27 12.90
CA HIS A 321 0.59 -1.65 13.11
C HIS A 321 0.31 -2.12 14.54
N CYS A 322 -0.46 -3.18 14.67
CA CYS A 322 -0.71 -3.85 15.96
C CYS A 322 0.52 -4.68 16.36
N HIS A 323 0.93 -4.53 17.59
CA HIS A 323 2.06 -5.26 18.15
C HIS A 323 1.75 -6.73 18.45
N SER A 324 0.53 -7.02 18.88
CA SER A 324 0.15 -8.35 19.39
C SER A 324 -1.25 -8.73 18.89
N PRO A 325 -1.43 -8.99 17.59
CA PRO A 325 -2.73 -9.34 17.04
C PRO A 325 -3.19 -10.70 17.57
N VAL A 326 -4.47 -10.81 17.90
CA VAL A 326 -5.09 -12.08 18.30
C VAL A 326 -5.16 -13.07 17.13
N ASP A 327 -5.31 -12.56 15.91
CA ASP A 327 -5.36 -13.34 14.67
C ASP A 327 -4.40 -12.69 13.67
N VAL A 328 -3.22 -13.29 13.52
CA VAL A 328 -2.14 -12.74 12.67
C VAL A 328 -2.57 -12.64 11.20
N ARG A 329 -3.30 -13.64 10.70
CA ARG A 329 -3.77 -13.64 9.31
C ARG A 329 -4.81 -12.57 9.04
N ALA A 330 -5.74 -12.38 9.98
CA ALA A 330 -6.69 -11.28 9.90
C ALA A 330 -5.99 -9.93 9.83
N TYR A 331 -5.01 -9.74 10.69
CA TYR A 331 -4.30 -8.48 10.80
C TYR A 331 -3.40 -8.21 9.58
N GLN A 332 -2.72 -9.23 9.06
CA GLN A 332 -2.02 -9.11 7.78
C GLN A 332 -2.96 -8.67 6.66
N ALA A 333 -4.18 -9.27 6.63
CA ALA A 333 -5.18 -8.88 5.65
C ALA A 333 -5.62 -7.41 5.78
N GLU A 334 -5.66 -6.86 6.99
CA GLU A 334 -5.96 -5.44 7.23
C GLU A 334 -4.80 -4.54 6.78
N ILE A 335 -3.55 -4.91 7.03
CA ILE A 335 -2.37 -4.17 6.55
C ILE A 335 -2.37 -4.11 5.02
N ILE A 336 -2.54 -5.25 4.35
CA ILE A 336 -2.53 -5.30 2.88
C ILE A 336 -3.75 -4.55 2.30
N ASP A 337 -4.92 -4.66 2.93
CA ASP A 337 -6.11 -3.90 2.54
C ASP A 337 -5.86 -2.38 2.56
N ASN A 338 -5.25 -1.91 3.64
CA ASN A 338 -4.88 -0.51 3.79
C ASN A 338 -3.83 -0.06 2.73
N GLN A 339 -2.87 -0.94 2.37
CA GLN A 339 -1.89 -0.66 1.32
C GLN A 339 -2.54 -0.63 -0.07
N ILE A 340 -3.50 -1.53 -0.36
CA ILE A 340 -4.29 -1.52 -1.60
C ILE A 340 -5.12 -0.25 -1.68
N ASP A 341 -5.74 0.17 -0.58
CA ASP A 341 -6.53 1.41 -0.52
C ASP A 341 -5.68 2.64 -0.86
N VAL A 342 -4.50 2.76 -0.23
CA VAL A 342 -3.58 3.86 -0.53
C VAL A 342 -3.06 3.81 -1.96
N LEU A 343 -2.65 2.63 -2.43
CA LEU A 343 -2.18 2.45 -3.81
C LEU A 343 -3.28 2.85 -4.81
N GLY A 344 -4.51 2.37 -4.59
CA GLY A 344 -5.66 2.69 -5.43
C GLY A 344 -5.97 4.18 -5.45
N LYS A 345 -6.09 4.81 -4.30
CA LYS A 345 -6.42 6.24 -4.17
C LYS A 345 -5.29 7.14 -4.62
N ALA A 346 -4.05 6.88 -4.17
CA ALA A 346 -2.93 7.77 -4.43
C ALA A 346 -2.51 7.78 -5.90
N PHE A 347 -2.44 6.60 -6.54
CA PHE A 347 -1.94 6.50 -7.91
C PHE A 347 -3.04 6.42 -8.97
N GLN A 348 -4.22 5.88 -8.65
CA GLN A 348 -5.27 5.60 -9.61
C GLN A 348 -6.57 6.38 -9.35
N GLY A 349 -6.72 7.04 -8.20
CA GLY A 349 -7.98 7.69 -7.82
C GLY A 349 -9.15 6.72 -7.75
N MET A 350 -8.93 5.47 -7.33
CA MET A 350 -9.95 4.42 -7.29
C MET A 350 -10.06 3.77 -5.92
N THR A 351 -11.28 3.46 -5.49
CA THR A 351 -11.57 2.81 -4.21
C THR A 351 -11.47 1.28 -4.31
N ILE A 352 -10.28 0.77 -4.68
CA ILE A 352 -10.07 -0.67 -4.96
C ILE A 352 -10.40 -1.55 -3.75
N ALA A 353 -10.14 -1.07 -2.53
CA ALA A 353 -10.40 -1.79 -1.28
C ALA A 353 -11.87 -2.20 -1.10
N CYS A 354 -12.82 -1.50 -1.73
CA CYS A 354 -14.24 -1.89 -1.73
C CYS A 354 -14.48 -3.29 -2.34
N ALA A 355 -13.56 -3.74 -3.22
CA ALA A 355 -13.66 -5.04 -3.86
C ALA A 355 -13.17 -6.22 -3.00
N ARG A 356 -12.73 -5.99 -1.75
CA ARG A 356 -12.30 -7.03 -0.82
C ARG A 356 -13.36 -8.10 -0.53
N CYS A 357 -14.61 -7.69 -0.40
CA CYS A 357 -15.69 -8.59 0.07
C CYS A 357 -16.62 -9.09 -1.04
N HIS A 358 -16.77 -8.32 -2.11
CA HIS A 358 -17.61 -8.58 -3.28
C HIS A 358 -17.11 -7.76 -4.46
N ASP A 359 -17.49 -8.05 -5.68
CA ASP A 359 -17.16 -7.20 -6.82
C ASP A 359 -17.56 -5.76 -6.54
N HIS A 360 -16.72 -4.80 -6.91
CA HIS A 360 -16.96 -3.40 -6.63
C HIS A 360 -18.39 -3.02 -7.08
N LYS A 361 -19.16 -2.37 -6.20
CA LYS A 361 -20.59 -2.16 -6.47
C LYS A 361 -20.86 -1.39 -7.76
N PHE A 362 -19.99 -0.46 -8.12
CA PHE A 362 -20.19 0.47 -9.22
C PHE A 362 -19.09 0.42 -10.29
N ASP A 363 -17.82 0.32 -9.89
CA ASP A 363 -16.69 0.42 -10.79
C ASP A 363 -16.30 -0.92 -11.42
N ALA A 364 -15.52 -0.86 -12.50
CA ALA A 364 -15.05 -2.05 -13.25
C ALA A 364 -13.90 -2.76 -12.52
N ILE A 365 -14.11 -3.15 -11.26
CA ILE A 365 -13.13 -3.80 -10.38
C ILE A 365 -13.78 -5.03 -9.76
N SER A 366 -13.25 -6.22 -10.04
CA SER A 366 -13.75 -7.48 -9.46
C SER A 366 -13.07 -7.79 -8.13
N THR A 367 -13.70 -8.64 -7.33
CA THR A 367 -13.08 -9.23 -6.13
C THR A 367 -11.78 -9.95 -6.50
N LYS A 368 -11.72 -10.61 -7.65
CA LYS A 368 -10.49 -11.26 -8.15
C LYS A 368 -9.38 -10.25 -8.44
N ASP A 369 -9.69 -9.03 -8.90
CA ASP A 369 -8.69 -7.98 -9.08
C ASP A 369 -8.07 -7.55 -7.74
N TYR A 370 -8.89 -7.44 -6.70
CA TYR A 370 -8.42 -7.14 -5.36
C TYR A 370 -7.45 -8.23 -4.85
N TYR A 371 -7.82 -9.53 -4.96
CA TYR A 371 -6.93 -10.61 -4.49
C TYR A 371 -5.73 -10.86 -5.40
N ALA A 372 -5.79 -10.48 -6.66
CA ALA A 372 -4.62 -10.44 -7.53
C ALA A 372 -3.58 -9.42 -7.04
N LEU A 373 -4.01 -8.21 -6.65
CA LEU A 373 -3.16 -7.19 -6.03
C LEU A 373 -2.69 -7.62 -4.63
N TYR A 374 -3.57 -8.23 -3.85
CA TYR A 374 -3.22 -8.80 -2.54
C TYR A 374 -2.08 -9.79 -2.66
N GLY A 375 -2.14 -10.70 -3.64
CA GLY A 375 -1.06 -11.67 -3.91
C GLY A 375 0.26 -10.99 -4.27
N ILE A 376 0.24 -9.91 -5.07
CA ILE A 376 1.45 -9.13 -5.41
C ILE A 376 2.09 -8.54 -4.13
N ILE A 377 1.30 -7.86 -3.31
CA ILE A 377 1.80 -7.20 -2.10
C ILE A 377 2.22 -8.23 -1.05
N GLY A 378 1.40 -9.26 -0.84
CA GLY A 378 1.67 -10.34 0.11
C GLY A 378 2.89 -11.19 -0.26
N SER A 379 3.29 -11.23 -1.54
CA SER A 379 4.51 -11.89 -2.00
C SER A 379 5.78 -11.09 -1.70
N GLY A 380 5.68 -9.77 -1.49
CA GLY A 380 6.81 -8.95 -1.06
C GLY A 380 7.25 -9.28 0.36
N SER A 381 8.44 -8.85 0.72
CA SER A 381 9.00 -9.00 2.06
C SER A 381 9.22 -7.64 2.72
N PHE A 382 8.56 -7.41 3.83
CA PHE A 382 8.90 -6.30 4.71
C PHE A 382 10.26 -6.55 5.34
N SER A 383 11.26 -5.73 5.06
CA SER A 383 12.61 -5.88 5.55
C SER A 383 13.26 -4.55 5.93
N HIS A 384 14.44 -4.62 6.50
CA HIS A 384 15.34 -3.49 6.67
C HIS A 384 16.52 -3.70 5.73
N GLY A 385 16.84 -2.70 4.93
CA GLY A 385 17.87 -2.82 3.91
C GLY A 385 18.79 -1.61 3.85
N ALA A 386 20.03 -1.85 3.41
CA ALA A 386 21.03 -0.80 3.24
C ALA A 386 20.66 0.14 2.09
N VAL A 387 20.86 1.44 2.32
CA VAL A 387 20.54 2.50 1.34
C VAL A 387 21.73 3.42 1.02
N ASP A 388 22.91 3.06 1.48
CA ASP A 388 24.13 3.83 1.16
C ASP A 388 24.44 3.78 -0.35
N GLY A 389 25.14 4.80 -0.84
CA GLY A 389 25.63 4.85 -2.23
C GLY A 389 26.67 3.76 -2.50
N PRO A 390 26.83 3.35 -3.77
CA PRO A 390 27.67 2.21 -4.13
C PRO A 390 29.14 2.43 -3.79
N ASP A 391 29.61 3.66 -3.87
CA ASP A 391 31.02 3.98 -3.70
C ASP A 391 31.51 3.83 -2.25
N LYS A 392 30.57 3.87 -1.28
CA LYS A 392 30.92 3.78 0.15
C LYS A 392 31.56 2.45 0.55
N PHE A 393 31.22 1.36 -0.14
CA PHE A 393 31.66 0.01 0.21
C PHE A 393 32.34 -0.74 -0.94
N ALA A 394 32.14 -0.37 -2.19
CA ALA A 394 32.56 -1.13 -3.35
C ALA A 394 34.08 -1.32 -3.43
N GLU A 395 34.86 -0.24 -3.29
CA GLU A 395 36.33 -0.32 -3.31
C GLU A 395 36.86 -1.11 -2.12
N LEU A 396 36.24 -0.93 -0.94
CA LEU A 396 36.66 -1.61 0.28
C LEU A 396 36.33 -3.10 0.22
N GLN A 397 35.15 -3.48 -0.28
CA GLN A 397 34.77 -4.87 -0.52
C GLN A 397 35.71 -5.54 -1.53
N LYS A 398 35.97 -4.88 -2.67
CA LYS A 398 36.92 -5.37 -3.67
C LYS A 398 38.31 -5.58 -3.06
N GLY A 399 38.80 -4.62 -2.30
CA GLY A 399 40.09 -4.74 -1.61
C GLY A 399 40.13 -5.91 -0.62
N LEU A 400 39.04 -6.14 0.12
CA LEU A 400 38.90 -7.28 1.03
C LEU A 400 38.90 -8.61 0.28
N VAL A 401 38.14 -8.72 -0.83
CA VAL A 401 38.11 -9.92 -1.69
C VAL A 401 39.51 -10.23 -2.22
N ASP A 402 40.17 -9.24 -2.82
CA ASP A 402 41.53 -9.39 -3.39
C ASP A 402 42.55 -9.85 -2.33
N LEU A 403 42.51 -9.26 -1.14
CA LEU A 403 43.41 -9.63 -0.04
C LEU A 403 43.05 -11.02 0.54
N LYS A 404 41.77 -11.34 0.66
CA LYS A 404 41.33 -12.66 1.10
C LYS A 404 41.83 -13.75 0.16
N GLN A 405 41.74 -13.59 -1.15
CA GLN A 405 42.25 -14.55 -2.14
C GLN A 405 43.76 -14.72 -2.02
N LYS A 406 44.52 -13.63 -1.84
CA LYS A 406 45.98 -13.70 -1.61
C LYS A 406 46.34 -14.44 -0.33
N ILE A 407 45.62 -14.20 0.77
CA ILE A 407 45.85 -14.93 2.03
C ILE A 407 45.49 -16.41 1.85
N GLN A 408 44.35 -16.71 1.20
CA GLN A 408 43.89 -18.09 0.94
C GLN A 408 44.92 -18.91 0.19
N SER A 409 45.62 -18.33 -0.77
CA SER A 409 46.70 -18.99 -1.50
C SER A 409 47.95 -19.33 -0.65
N THR A 410 48.09 -18.70 0.51
CA THR A 410 49.23 -18.95 1.45
C THR A 410 48.88 -19.94 2.58
N LEU A 411 47.59 -20.20 2.81
CA LEU A 411 47.16 -21.11 3.83
C LEU A 411 47.40 -22.58 3.41
N PRO A 412 47.75 -23.46 4.33
CA PRO A 412 47.84 -24.91 4.07
C PRO A 412 46.52 -25.42 3.47
N LYS A 413 46.59 -26.36 2.54
CA LYS A 413 45.36 -26.98 2.01
C LYS A 413 44.58 -27.64 3.18
N PRO A 414 43.25 -27.45 3.23
CA PRO A 414 42.44 -28.03 4.29
C PRO A 414 42.47 -29.55 4.21
N VAL A 415 42.53 -30.19 5.37
CA VAL A 415 42.18 -31.63 5.50
C VAL A 415 40.64 -31.66 5.43
N VAL A 416 40.08 -31.89 4.27
CA VAL A 416 38.61 -31.94 4.08
C VAL A 416 38.09 -33.19 4.75
N ALA A 417 37.46 -33.08 5.89
CA ALA A 417 36.54 -34.10 6.35
C ALA A 417 35.40 -34.23 5.31
N ALA A 418 35.11 -35.44 4.89
CA ALA A 418 33.96 -35.63 4.00
C ALA A 418 32.72 -34.97 4.60
N PRO A 419 31.95 -34.19 3.82
CA PRO A 419 30.73 -33.58 4.34
C PRO A 419 29.88 -34.71 4.96
N ALA A 420 29.31 -34.44 6.14
CA ALA A 420 28.37 -35.38 6.77
C ALA A 420 27.27 -35.71 5.74
N PRO A 421 26.90 -36.99 5.57
CA PRO A 421 25.86 -37.39 4.64
C PRO A 421 24.58 -36.60 4.93
N VAL A 422 23.96 -36.14 3.87
CA VAL A 422 22.63 -35.50 3.99
C VAL A 422 21.66 -36.58 4.44
N GLU A 423 21.02 -36.40 5.59
CA GLU A 423 19.90 -37.26 5.94
C GLU A 423 18.82 -37.15 4.84
N GLU A 424 18.31 -38.30 4.40
CA GLU A 424 17.20 -38.34 3.48
C GLU A 424 15.92 -37.99 4.25
N ALA A 425 15.04 -37.18 3.58
CA ALA A 425 13.70 -36.97 4.09
C ALA A 425 13.01 -38.30 4.35
N ASN A 426 12.42 -38.46 5.52
CA ASN A 426 11.66 -39.62 5.91
C ASN A 426 10.26 -39.19 6.36
N GLU A 427 9.41 -40.14 6.77
CA GLU A 427 8.05 -39.87 7.21
C GLU A 427 7.97 -38.89 8.40
N GLN A 428 9.03 -38.72 9.17
CA GLN A 428 9.10 -37.86 10.36
C GLN A 428 9.64 -36.45 10.06
N TYR A 429 10.52 -36.31 9.05
CA TYR A 429 11.21 -35.05 8.71
C TYR A 429 11.06 -34.71 7.24
N GLN A 430 10.49 -33.57 6.98
CA GLN A 430 10.36 -33.00 5.63
C GLN A 430 11.44 -31.92 5.43
N LEU A 431 12.29 -32.09 4.43
CA LEU A 431 13.27 -31.08 4.03
C LEU A 431 12.55 -29.92 3.31
N ILE A 432 12.76 -28.70 3.79
CA ILE A 432 12.29 -27.48 3.15
C ILE A 432 13.38 -26.91 2.23
N SER A 433 14.64 -26.80 2.74
CA SER A 433 15.76 -26.28 1.94
C SER A 433 17.08 -26.89 2.43
N ASP A 434 17.99 -27.17 1.49
CA ASP A 434 19.37 -27.58 1.74
C ASP A 434 20.31 -26.86 0.78
N ILE A 435 21.12 -25.97 1.33
CA ILE A 435 22.04 -25.10 0.57
C ILE A 435 23.01 -25.92 -0.29
N ARG A 436 23.35 -27.16 0.11
CA ARG A 436 24.29 -28.03 -0.59
C ARG A 436 23.72 -28.68 -1.85
N LYS A 437 22.37 -28.73 -1.96
CA LYS A 437 21.66 -29.46 -3.04
C LYS A 437 21.33 -28.59 -4.24
N THR A 438 21.41 -27.29 -4.13
CA THR A 438 20.98 -26.33 -5.15
C THR A 438 22.18 -25.67 -5.84
N GLU A 439 22.25 -25.75 -7.18
CA GLU A 439 23.05 -24.83 -7.98
C GLU A 439 22.40 -23.44 -7.89
N GLY A 440 22.89 -22.60 -6.93
CA GLY A 440 22.25 -21.36 -6.53
C GLY A 440 21.14 -21.61 -5.52
N HIS A 441 21.35 -21.16 -4.31
CA HIS A 441 20.36 -21.31 -3.25
C HIS A 441 19.08 -20.52 -3.55
N ASP A 442 17.95 -21.04 -3.10
CA ASP A 442 16.62 -20.43 -3.21
C ASP A 442 16.33 -19.38 -2.11
N TRP A 443 17.33 -19.01 -1.32
CA TRP A 443 17.23 -18.00 -0.28
C TRP A 443 17.45 -16.60 -0.84
N PHE A 444 16.70 -15.64 -0.33
CA PHE A 444 16.77 -14.23 -0.71
C PHE A 444 17.79 -13.51 0.16
N ALA A 445 18.89 -13.11 -0.45
CA ALA A 445 19.96 -12.39 0.21
C ALA A 445 19.87 -10.88 -0.05
N ASP A 446 20.07 -10.08 0.99
CA ASP A 446 20.17 -8.64 0.89
C ASP A 446 21.32 -8.10 1.74
N GLY A 447 22.01 -7.09 1.22
CA GLY A 447 23.15 -6.47 1.88
C GLY A 447 24.47 -7.21 1.66
N ALA A 448 25.56 -6.51 1.99
CA ALA A 448 26.92 -6.93 1.66
C ALA A 448 27.40 -8.18 2.46
N ALA A 449 26.78 -8.46 3.61
CA ALA A 449 27.12 -9.62 4.43
C ALA A 449 26.83 -10.96 3.74
N TRP A 450 25.80 -10.99 2.91
CA TRP A 450 25.32 -12.21 2.25
C TRP A 450 25.70 -12.30 0.77
N ALA A 451 26.39 -11.29 0.22
CA ALA A 451 26.93 -11.36 -1.13
C ALA A 451 28.08 -12.38 -1.17
N ASP A 452 28.03 -13.31 -2.12
CA ASP A 452 29.04 -14.37 -2.26
C ASP A 452 29.33 -15.12 -0.95
N SER A 453 28.28 -15.45 -0.19
CA SER A 453 28.36 -15.99 1.17
C SER A 453 28.42 -17.51 1.24
N LEU A 454 28.29 -18.22 0.10
CA LEU A 454 28.41 -19.68 0.07
C LEU A 454 29.89 -20.07 0.29
N THR A 455 30.12 -20.92 1.29
CA THR A 455 31.47 -21.29 1.72
C THR A 455 31.99 -22.52 0.98
N ASP A 456 33.24 -22.45 0.58
CA ASP A 456 34.03 -23.55 0.03
C ASP A 456 35.02 -24.12 1.05
N ALA A 457 35.64 -25.27 0.70
CA ALA A 457 36.61 -25.97 1.57
C ALA A 457 37.84 -25.12 1.93
N ASP A 458 38.24 -24.23 1.01
CA ASP A 458 39.39 -23.34 1.18
C ASP A 458 39.07 -22.02 1.90
N ASP A 459 37.80 -21.77 2.19
CA ASP A 459 37.37 -20.55 2.83
C ASP A 459 37.79 -20.43 4.30
N PHE A 460 37.97 -19.18 4.71
CA PHE A 460 38.28 -18.84 6.10
C PHE A 460 37.50 -17.60 6.55
N THR A 461 37.35 -17.45 7.84
CA THR A 461 36.84 -16.26 8.51
C THR A 461 37.89 -15.70 9.46
N VAL A 462 37.81 -14.39 9.72
CA VAL A 462 38.65 -13.73 10.73
C VAL A 462 37.81 -13.34 11.92
N ASN A 463 38.13 -13.88 13.08
CA ASN A 463 37.47 -13.57 14.35
C ASN A 463 38.49 -13.10 15.38
N ALA A 464 38.32 -11.90 15.93
CA ALA A 464 39.22 -11.32 16.92
C ALA A 464 40.71 -11.46 16.51
N LYS A 465 41.04 -11.14 15.25
CA LYS A 465 42.37 -11.25 14.65
C LYS A 465 42.89 -12.68 14.45
N VAL A 466 42.04 -13.68 14.62
CA VAL A 466 42.40 -15.10 14.43
C VAL A 466 41.70 -15.63 13.17
N VAL A 467 42.48 -16.27 12.30
CA VAL A 467 41.97 -16.97 11.11
C VAL A 467 41.45 -18.35 11.53
N ARG A 468 40.24 -18.65 11.07
CA ARG A 468 39.63 -19.99 11.24
C ARG A 468 39.06 -20.45 9.90
N ARG A 469 39.21 -21.73 9.55
CA ARG A 469 38.55 -22.30 8.37
C ARG A 469 37.04 -22.23 8.50
N ALA A 470 36.38 -21.87 7.44
CA ALA A 470 34.95 -21.97 7.31
C ALA A 470 34.54 -23.44 7.07
N LEU A 471 33.37 -23.83 7.49
CA LEU A 471 32.79 -25.11 7.11
C LEU A 471 32.23 -25.00 5.68
N PRO A 472 32.56 -25.93 4.76
CA PRO A 472 32.07 -25.83 3.37
C PRO A 472 30.58 -26.13 3.25
N GLY A 473 29.92 -25.48 2.31
CA GLY A 473 28.49 -25.67 2.00
C GLY A 473 27.56 -24.97 2.99
N TRP A 474 27.93 -23.81 3.49
CA TRP A 474 27.12 -22.94 4.34
C TRP A 474 26.98 -21.56 3.71
N LEU A 475 25.83 -20.90 3.87
CA LEU A 475 25.76 -19.45 3.68
C LEU A 475 26.24 -18.78 4.97
N HIS A 476 27.22 -17.88 4.87
CA HIS A 476 27.91 -17.32 6.03
C HIS A 476 28.09 -15.79 5.92
N SER A 477 27.37 -15.01 6.73
CA SER A 477 27.39 -13.54 6.66
C SER A 477 28.75 -12.90 7.00
N GLY A 478 29.55 -13.56 7.84
CA GLY A 478 30.88 -13.09 8.25
C GLY A 478 32.04 -13.60 7.38
N LEU A 479 31.76 -14.11 6.16
CA LEU A 479 32.80 -14.72 5.33
C LEU A 479 33.85 -13.73 4.86
N LEU A 480 33.44 -12.51 4.48
CA LEU A 480 34.33 -11.45 4.05
C LEU A 480 34.72 -10.52 5.21
N SER A 481 33.78 -10.08 6.00
CA SER A 481 34.01 -9.29 7.22
C SER A 481 32.76 -9.33 8.10
N ARG A 482 32.93 -9.48 9.41
CA ARG A 482 31.84 -9.47 10.38
C ARG A 482 31.19 -8.10 10.58
N LYS A 483 31.77 -7.04 10.05
CA LYS A 483 31.19 -5.68 10.09
C LYS A 483 30.23 -5.42 8.94
N LEU A 484 30.25 -6.27 7.91
CA LEU A 484 29.25 -6.22 6.85
C LEU A 484 27.91 -6.66 7.40
N GLN A 485 26.85 -6.04 6.92
CA GLN A 485 25.50 -6.28 7.40
C GLN A 485 24.55 -6.66 6.27
N GLY A 486 23.46 -7.34 6.62
CA GLY A 486 22.45 -7.75 5.68
C GLY A 486 21.40 -8.68 6.27
N THR A 487 20.46 -9.08 5.45
CA THR A 487 19.42 -10.05 5.79
C THR A 487 19.44 -11.22 4.84
N LEU A 488 19.16 -12.41 5.35
CA LEU A 488 18.95 -13.62 4.57
C LEU A 488 17.58 -14.19 4.92
N ARG A 489 16.77 -14.47 3.89
CA ARG A 489 15.42 -15.01 4.06
C ARG A 489 15.28 -16.34 3.32
N SER A 490 14.70 -17.35 3.98
CA SER A 490 14.31 -18.59 3.30
C SER A 490 13.14 -18.38 2.35
N PRO A 491 12.88 -19.30 1.41
CA PRO A 491 11.59 -19.40 0.75
C PRO A 491 10.46 -19.49 1.78
N THR A 492 9.27 -19.05 1.38
CA THR A 492 8.06 -19.25 2.20
C THR A 492 7.59 -20.70 2.07
N PHE A 493 7.22 -21.29 3.20
CA PHE A 493 6.70 -22.66 3.28
C PHE A 493 5.47 -22.71 4.18
N THR A 494 4.65 -23.75 4.02
CA THR A 494 3.49 -23.98 4.90
C THR A 494 3.94 -24.70 6.17
N LEU A 495 3.50 -24.21 7.32
CA LEU A 495 3.71 -24.89 8.62
C LEU A 495 2.78 -26.12 8.69
N SER A 496 3.17 -27.23 8.05
CA SER A 496 2.41 -28.48 8.02
C SER A 496 2.58 -29.30 9.29
N GLU A 497 3.71 -29.09 10.02
CA GLU A 497 4.09 -29.83 11.20
C GLU A 497 4.28 -28.94 12.45
N ASN A 498 4.63 -29.57 13.58
CA ASN A 498 4.68 -28.87 14.87
C ASN A 498 6.00 -28.15 15.14
N HIS A 499 7.07 -28.51 14.43
CA HIS A 499 8.42 -27.98 14.70
C HIS A 499 9.14 -27.62 13.41
N VAL A 500 9.86 -26.50 13.44
CA VAL A 500 10.80 -26.08 12.40
C VAL A 500 12.21 -26.22 12.98
N HIS A 501 13.11 -26.84 12.21
CA HIS A 501 14.51 -27.05 12.59
C HIS A 501 15.42 -26.33 11.61
N LEU A 502 16.26 -25.45 12.11
CA LEU A 502 17.27 -24.72 11.35
C LEU A 502 18.67 -25.16 11.76
N LEU A 503 19.44 -25.71 10.83
CA LEU A 503 20.85 -26.01 11.07
C LEU A 503 21.65 -24.75 10.86
N THR A 504 22.23 -24.23 11.94
CA THR A 504 22.87 -22.91 11.98
C THR A 504 24.01 -22.88 13.01
N TYR A 505 24.87 -21.88 12.90
CA TYR A 505 25.78 -21.44 13.93
C TYR A 505 26.10 -19.96 13.78
N GLY A 506 26.56 -19.31 14.84
CA GLY A 506 26.91 -17.91 14.78
C GLY A 506 26.92 -17.22 16.12
N ARG A 507 27.00 -15.90 16.09
CA ARG A 507 27.08 -15.09 17.28
C ARG A 507 26.44 -13.72 17.04
N ASP A 508 25.74 -13.23 18.06
CA ASP A 508 25.16 -11.89 18.12
C ASP A 508 24.28 -11.55 16.91
N VAL A 509 23.54 -12.54 16.38
CA VAL A 509 22.61 -12.36 15.24
C VAL A 509 21.21 -12.81 15.63
N ARG A 510 20.22 -12.18 15.04
CA ARG A 510 18.82 -12.48 15.28
C ARG A 510 18.24 -13.38 14.20
N ILE A 511 17.57 -14.46 14.62
CA ILE A 511 16.80 -15.35 13.76
C ILE A 511 15.32 -15.16 14.10
N ASN A 512 14.51 -14.85 13.08
CA ASN A 512 13.07 -14.69 13.19
C ASN A 512 12.37 -15.76 12.34
N LEU A 513 11.39 -16.47 12.92
CA LEU A 513 10.40 -17.18 12.15
C LEU A 513 9.21 -16.26 11.96
N VAL A 514 8.98 -15.84 10.72
CA VAL A 514 7.95 -14.85 10.37
C VAL A 514 6.74 -15.58 9.84
N VAL A 515 5.60 -15.45 10.51
CA VAL A 515 4.33 -16.11 10.16
C VAL A 515 3.47 -15.13 9.35
N ASP A 516 2.89 -15.60 8.24
CA ASP A 516 2.02 -14.85 7.33
C ASP A 516 2.60 -13.48 6.90
N ASN A 517 3.91 -13.42 6.72
CA ASN A 517 4.63 -12.18 6.40
C ASN A 517 4.46 -11.05 7.45
N PHE A 518 4.02 -11.37 8.66
CA PHE A 518 3.80 -10.40 9.73
C PHE A 518 5.06 -10.23 10.58
N LYS A 519 5.93 -9.30 10.20
CA LYS A 519 7.26 -9.11 10.81
C LYS A 519 7.23 -8.45 12.21
N ILE A 520 6.13 -7.81 12.60
CA ILE A 520 6.06 -7.04 13.86
C ILE A 520 5.60 -7.88 15.06
N ILE A 521 5.50 -9.20 14.92
CA ILE A 521 5.21 -10.06 16.05
C ILE A 521 6.34 -9.99 17.06
N LYS A 522 6.01 -9.61 18.31
CA LYS A 522 7.00 -9.42 19.37
C LYS A 522 6.79 -10.31 20.56
N ASN A 523 7.93 -10.68 21.16
CA ASN A 523 7.99 -11.25 22.49
C ASN A 523 7.38 -10.26 23.54
N PRO A 524 6.62 -10.69 24.60
CA PRO A 524 6.53 -12.08 25.07
C PRO A 524 5.32 -12.87 24.57
N ILE A 525 4.32 -12.27 23.92
CA ILE A 525 3.04 -12.96 23.61
C ILE A 525 3.26 -14.13 22.63
N TYR A 526 4.10 -13.93 21.64
CA TYR A 526 4.46 -14.95 20.66
C TYR A 526 5.93 -15.40 20.84
N GLY A 527 6.38 -15.49 22.09
CA GLY A 527 7.71 -15.96 22.44
C GLY A 527 8.02 -17.30 21.77
N GLY A 528 9.25 -17.45 21.33
CA GLY A 528 9.67 -18.64 20.62
C GLY A 528 9.76 -18.50 19.10
N LEU A 529 9.22 -17.44 18.49
CA LEU A 529 9.41 -17.15 17.07
C LEU A 529 10.71 -16.36 16.77
N THR A 530 11.36 -15.84 17.79
CA THR A 530 12.65 -15.16 17.68
C THR A 530 13.72 -15.86 18.52
N ARG A 531 14.92 -16.00 17.96
CA ARG A 531 16.11 -16.50 18.64
C ARG A 531 17.26 -15.52 18.50
N ASN A 532 18.09 -15.42 19.55
CA ASN A 532 19.39 -14.76 19.47
C ASN A 532 20.45 -15.85 19.32
N LEU A 533 21.10 -15.88 18.17
CA LEU A 533 22.12 -16.87 17.87
C LEU A 533 23.42 -16.54 18.60
N ASN A 534 23.87 -17.41 19.49
CA ASN A 534 25.08 -17.24 20.30
C ASN A 534 25.82 -18.58 20.50
N ASN A 535 25.74 -19.46 19.51
CA ASN A 535 26.51 -20.70 19.50
C ASN A 535 27.34 -20.77 18.23
N GLU A 536 28.64 -20.68 18.35
CA GLU A 536 29.59 -20.68 17.22
C GLU A 536 29.87 -22.08 16.64
N GLU A 537 29.32 -23.15 17.22
CA GLU A 537 29.38 -24.49 16.67
C GLU A 537 28.07 -24.89 16.01
N PRO A 538 28.10 -25.68 14.92
CA PRO A 538 26.90 -26.16 14.25
C PRO A 538 25.92 -26.83 15.20
N HIS A 539 24.68 -26.36 15.21
CA HIS A 539 23.62 -26.92 16.04
C HIS A 539 22.25 -26.67 15.39
N TRP A 540 21.24 -27.37 15.91
CA TRP A 540 19.86 -27.17 15.48
C TRP A 540 19.17 -26.15 16.38
N GLU A 541 18.70 -25.04 15.79
CA GLU A 541 17.69 -24.20 16.40
C GLU A 541 16.30 -24.76 16.11
N VAL A 542 15.51 -24.97 17.18
CA VAL A 542 14.18 -25.59 17.06
C VAL A 542 13.10 -24.61 17.47
N PHE A 543 12.14 -24.40 16.59
CA PHE A 543 10.96 -23.57 16.82
C PHE A 543 9.74 -24.46 16.99
N ASN A 544 9.02 -24.35 18.10
CA ASN A 544 7.70 -24.95 18.25
C ASN A 544 6.68 -24.05 17.56
N VAL A 545 6.05 -24.57 16.52
CA VAL A 545 5.08 -23.85 15.68
C VAL A 545 3.70 -24.51 15.68
N SER A 546 3.43 -25.39 16.64
CA SER A 546 2.18 -26.17 16.73
C SER A 546 0.93 -25.31 16.70
N MET A 547 0.97 -24.11 17.31
CA MET A 547 -0.14 -23.15 17.30
C MET A 547 -0.36 -22.44 15.95
N TRP A 548 0.62 -22.54 15.03
CA TRP A 548 0.62 -21.88 13.73
C TRP A 548 0.42 -22.86 12.56
N LYS A 549 -0.05 -24.07 12.83
CA LYS A 549 -0.30 -25.08 11.80
C LYS A 549 -1.24 -24.54 10.71
N GLY A 550 -0.84 -24.72 9.45
CA GLY A 550 -1.59 -24.24 8.29
C GLY A 550 -1.25 -22.82 7.83
N HIS A 551 -0.49 -22.06 8.62
CA HIS A 551 -0.01 -20.74 8.24
C HIS A 551 1.19 -20.82 7.30
N GLN A 552 1.45 -19.74 6.55
CA GLN A 552 2.66 -19.56 5.76
C GLN A 552 3.76 -18.96 6.65
N ALA A 553 5.00 -19.42 6.48
CA ALA A 553 6.13 -18.87 7.24
C ALA A 553 7.42 -18.87 6.44
N TYR A 554 8.39 -18.08 6.90
CA TYR A 554 9.79 -18.15 6.45
C TYR A 554 10.73 -17.85 7.61
N ILE A 555 11.98 -18.28 7.48
CA ILE A 555 13.06 -17.88 8.37
C ILE A 555 13.72 -16.62 7.83
N GLU A 556 13.92 -15.63 8.68
CA GLU A 556 14.75 -14.45 8.40
C GLU A 556 15.93 -14.43 9.37
N ILE A 557 17.14 -14.33 8.84
CA ILE A 557 18.38 -14.13 9.60
C ILE A 557 18.78 -12.67 9.38
N ALA A 558 18.67 -11.87 10.44
CA ALA A 558 18.92 -10.43 10.38
C ALA A 558 20.25 -10.11 11.08
N ASP A 559 21.31 -9.99 10.27
CA ASP A 559 22.61 -9.49 10.71
C ASP A 559 22.64 -7.97 10.53
N LEU A 560 21.86 -7.27 11.36
CA LEU A 560 21.65 -5.83 11.31
C LEU A 560 21.66 -5.23 12.72
N THR A 561 22.40 -4.18 12.95
CA THR A 561 22.45 -3.50 14.26
C THR A 561 21.15 -2.80 14.66
N ASN A 562 20.29 -2.43 13.71
CA ASN A 562 19.05 -1.69 13.93
C ASN A 562 17.83 -2.41 13.34
N SER A 563 17.77 -3.73 13.46
CA SER A 563 16.71 -4.52 12.80
C SER A 563 15.38 -4.60 13.57
N ASP A 564 15.31 -4.02 14.77
CA ASP A 564 14.11 -4.09 15.62
C ASP A 564 13.59 -2.70 15.95
N PRO A 565 12.28 -2.39 15.74
CA PRO A 565 11.67 -1.15 16.22
C PRO A 565 11.86 -0.88 17.72
N ALA A 566 12.13 -1.92 18.54
CA ALA A 566 12.49 -1.74 19.94
C ALA A 566 14.00 -1.51 20.20
N GLY A 567 14.79 -1.26 19.13
CA GLY A 567 16.23 -0.97 19.24
C GLY A 567 17.11 -2.19 19.57
N ARG A 568 16.58 -3.41 19.41
CA ARG A 568 17.31 -4.65 19.66
C ARG A 568 17.79 -5.26 18.35
N GLY A 569 18.93 -4.80 17.85
CA GLY A 569 19.60 -5.36 16.68
C GLY A 569 20.63 -6.44 17.03
N SER A 570 21.32 -6.92 16.00
CA SER A 570 22.51 -7.76 16.14
C SER A 570 23.67 -7.00 16.75
N GLY A 571 24.64 -7.72 17.32
CA GLY A 571 25.89 -7.14 17.78
C GLY A 571 26.70 -6.53 16.60
N PRO A 572 27.64 -5.63 16.91
CA PRO A 572 28.39 -4.91 15.87
C PRO A 572 29.31 -5.80 15.03
N ASP A 573 29.69 -6.96 15.53
CA ASP A 573 30.56 -7.95 14.89
C ASP A 573 29.85 -9.32 14.85
N GLY A 574 28.51 -9.31 14.73
CA GLY A 574 27.67 -10.49 14.60
C GLY A 574 27.95 -11.25 13.30
N TYR A 575 27.62 -12.51 13.30
CA TYR A 575 27.57 -13.32 12.09
C TYR A 575 26.69 -14.54 12.29
N ALA A 576 26.14 -15.04 11.20
CA ALA A 576 25.41 -16.29 11.15
C ALA A 576 25.85 -17.13 9.95
N ALA A 577 25.73 -18.43 10.12
CA ALA A 577 25.83 -19.39 9.03
C ALA A 577 24.64 -20.33 9.07
N VAL A 578 24.12 -20.69 7.89
CA VAL A 578 22.96 -21.59 7.75
C VAL A 578 23.20 -22.62 6.66
N GLN A 579 22.65 -23.82 6.85
CA GLN A 579 22.81 -24.90 5.88
C GLN A 579 21.51 -25.61 5.52
N GLN A 580 20.67 -25.96 6.50
CA GLN A 580 19.47 -26.74 6.25
C GLN A 580 18.26 -26.19 7.02
N LEU A 581 17.09 -26.36 6.42
CA LEU A 581 15.80 -26.03 7.02
C LEU A 581 14.86 -27.23 6.88
N TRP A 582 14.33 -27.72 8.00
CA TRP A 582 13.45 -28.88 8.07
C TRP A 582 12.18 -28.57 8.86
N ILE A 583 11.16 -29.41 8.67
CA ILE A 583 9.92 -29.38 9.45
C ILE A 583 9.56 -30.80 9.89
N SER A 584 9.05 -30.96 11.12
CA SER A 584 8.69 -32.26 11.68
C SER A 584 7.58 -32.20 12.72
N ALA A 585 6.94 -33.35 12.97
CA ALA A 585 5.96 -33.50 14.03
C ALA A 585 6.60 -33.42 15.43
N GLU A 586 7.85 -33.85 15.57
CA GLU A 586 8.56 -33.98 16.85
C GLU A 586 9.56 -32.84 17.07
N GLY A 587 9.77 -32.48 18.35
CA GLY A 587 10.77 -31.48 18.76
C GLY A 587 12.20 -31.95 18.72
N ARG A 588 12.44 -33.25 18.50
CA ARG A 588 13.79 -33.81 18.35
C ARG A 588 14.32 -33.45 16.97
N SER A 589 15.55 -32.97 16.92
CA SER A 589 16.19 -32.60 15.65
C SER A 589 16.57 -33.83 14.80
N PRO A 590 16.69 -33.64 13.47
CA PRO A 590 17.16 -34.72 12.58
C PRO A 590 18.42 -35.37 13.11
N ALA A 591 18.49 -36.70 13.09
CA ALA A 591 19.65 -37.46 13.53
C ALA A 591 20.75 -37.35 12.45
N GLY A 592 22.00 -37.31 12.87
CA GLY A 592 23.16 -37.23 11.98
C GLY A 592 24.35 -36.55 12.67
N ALA A 593 25.55 -36.89 12.24
CA ALA A 593 26.74 -36.24 12.74
C ALA A 593 26.85 -34.82 12.16
N LEU A 594 26.71 -33.81 13.00
CA LEU A 594 26.96 -32.43 12.59
C LEU A 594 28.43 -32.26 12.18
N SER A 595 28.65 -31.50 11.12
CA SER A 595 30.02 -31.13 10.72
C SER A 595 30.72 -30.44 11.90
N LYS A 596 31.84 -30.95 12.29
CA LYS A 596 32.68 -30.34 13.33
C LYS A 596 33.79 -29.55 12.65
N ARG A 597 34.14 -28.42 13.23
CA ARG A 597 35.33 -27.70 12.78
C ARG A 597 36.56 -28.54 13.01
N PRO A 598 37.48 -28.57 12.04
CA PRO A 598 38.78 -29.22 12.26
C PRO A 598 39.46 -28.62 13.50
N ALA A 599 40.13 -29.44 14.28
CA ALA A 599 40.98 -28.96 15.36
C ALA A 599 42.24 -28.31 14.74
N GLU A 600 42.16 -27.01 14.51
CA GLU A 600 43.25 -26.21 13.92
C GLU A 600 43.93 -25.37 15.01
N THR A 601 45.23 -25.20 14.88
CA THR A 601 45.96 -24.20 15.68
C THR A 601 45.54 -22.82 15.19
N PRO A 602 44.97 -21.95 16.03
CA PRO A 602 44.58 -20.62 15.63
C PRO A 602 45.78 -19.83 15.09
N LEU A 603 45.67 -19.30 13.86
CA LEU A 603 46.70 -18.45 13.26
C LEU A 603 46.27 -16.97 13.42
N ALA A 604 47.21 -16.15 13.95
CA ALA A 604 46.98 -14.72 14.00
C ALA A 604 46.99 -14.17 12.56
N VAL A 605 45.96 -13.40 12.19
CA VAL A 605 45.84 -12.84 10.85
C VAL A 605 47.02 -11.96 10.48
N GLU A 606 47.54 -11.20 11.44
CA GLU A 606 48.71 -10.30 11.27
C GLU A 606 49.99 -11.06 10.97
N ALA A 607 50.10 -12.35 11.33
CA ALA A 607 51.25 -13.22 11.06
C ALA A 607 51.22 -13.76 9.60
N LEU A 608 50.13 -13.64 8.90
CA LEU A 608 49.99 -14.10 7.51
C LEU A 608 50.45 -13.05 6.50
N PRO A 609 51.01 -13.43 5.33
CA PRO A 609 51.22 -12.54 4.23
C PRO A 609 49.91 -11.82 3.88
N HIS A 610 49.96 -10.49 3.73
CA HIS A 610 48.80 -9.62 3.49
C HIS A 610 47.78 -9.53 4.65
N GLY A 611 47.94 -10.26 5.75
CA GLY A 611 46.96 -10.31 6.85
C GLY A 611 46.76 -8.97 7.56
N ALA A 612 47.86 -8.23 7.82
CA ALA A 612 47.78 -6.90 8.41
C ALA A 612 47.02 -5.90 7.52
N ALA A 613 47.22 -5.99 6.18
CA ALA A 613 46.48 -5.14 5.23
C ALA A 613 45.00 -5.49 5.20
N TYR A 614 44.68 -6.78 5.21
CA TYR A 614 43.28 -7.26 5.29
C TYR A 614 42.61 -6.77 6.58
N GLN A 615 43.23 -6.94 7.75
CA GLN A 615 42.68 -6.50 9.03
C GLN A 615 42.42 -4.97 9.03
N LYS A 616 43.36 -4.18 8.48
CA LYS A 616 43.18 -2.74 8.37
C LYS A 616 41.94 -2.36 7.53
N LEU A 617 41.71 -3.05 6.41
CA LEU A 617 40.53 -2.82 5.58
C LEU A 617 39.26 -3.32 6.29
N ALA A 618 39.30 -4.50 6.92
CA ALA A 618 38.16 -5.04 7.66
C ALA A 618 37.75 -4.13 8.82
N ASP A 619 38.72 -3.53 9.52
CA ASP A 619 38.46 -2.56 10.58
C ASP A 619 37.89 -1.23 10.06
N ALA A 620 38.20 -0.88 8.81
CA ALA A 620 37.69 0.34 8.16
C ALA A 620 36.27 0.19 7.61
N VAL A 621 35.67 -1.00 7.63
CA VAL A 621 34.27 -1.21 7.19
C VAL A 621 33.35 -0.38 8.07
N ALA A 622 32.72 0.61 7.49
CA ALA A 622 31.66 1.37 8.16
C ALA A 622 30.34 0.60 8.15
N ARG A 623 29.52 0.80 9.16
CA ARG A 623 28.17 0.20 9.18
C ARG A 623 27.30 0.83 8.10
N PRO A 624 26.48 0.04 7.40
CA PRO A 624 25.53 0.57 6.44
C PRO A 624 24.40 1.32 7.18
N THR A 625 23.85 2.31 6.48
CA THR A 625 22.59 2.93 6.89
C THR A 625 21.44 2.04 6.46
N VAL A 626 20.69 1.55 7.43
CA VAL A 626 19.61 0.60 7.23
C VAL A 626 18.27 1.26 7.48
N VAL A 627 17.32 1.09 6.56
CA VAL A 627 15.99 1.68 6.63
C VAL A 627 14.91 0.62 6.39
N PRO A 628 13.65 0.89 6.77
CA PRO A 628 12.52 0.07 6.34
C PRO A 628 12.43 0.05 4.81
N VAL A 629 12.31 -1.13 4.21
CA VAL A 629 12.18 -1.33 2.76
C VAL A 629 11.22 -2.47 2.46
N MET A 630 10.71 -2.52 1.22
CA MET A 630 10.04 -3.69 0.66
C MET A 630 11.02 -4.38 -0.29
N LEU A 631 11.23 -5.68 -0.11
CA LEU A 631 12.08 -6.51 -0.95
C LEU A 631 11.27 -7.59 -1.67
N GLU A 632 11.88 -8.24 -2.67
CA GLU A 632 11.30 -9.45 -3.25
C GLU A 632 11.20 -10.57 -2.20
N GLY A 633 10.17 -11.38 -2.37
CA GLY A 633 9.91 -12.56 -1.57
C GLY A 633 9.39 -13.70 -2.42
N THR A 634 8.88 -14.74 -1.78
CA THR A 634 8.31 -15.88 -2.49
C THR A 634 7.02 -15.47 -3.19
N ALA A 635 6.95 -15.75 -4.45
CA ALA A 635 5.81 -15.47 -5.30
C ALA A 635 4.63 -16.38 -4.94
N LEU A 636 3.61 -15.84 -4.30
CA LEU A 636 2.43 -16.59 -3.84
C LEU A 636 1.15 -15.96 -4.39
N ASN A 637 0.33 -16.79 -5.04
CA ASN A 637 -1.03 -16.39 -5.36
C ASN A 637 -1.88 -16.40 -4.09
N GLU A 638 -2.87 -15.53 -4.02
CA GLU A 638 -3.80 -15.52 -2.89
C GLU A 638 -5.15 -16.11 -3.31
N LYS A 639 -5.86 -16.68 -2.34
CA LYS A 639 -7.24 -17.15 -2.52
C LYS A 639 -8.21 -16.02 -2.21
N VAL A 640 -9.33 -16.00 -2.91
CA VAL A 640 -10.42 -15.07 -2.58
C VAL A 640 -10.89 -15.35 -1.14
N PHE A 641 -10.91 -14.33 -0.29
CA PHE A 641 -11.55 -14.40 1.01
C PHE A 641 -13.05 -14.15 0.82
N ILE A 642 -13.85 -15.19 0.84
CA ILE A 642 -15.31 -15.09 0.63
C ILE A 642 -15.89 -14.13 1.66
N ARG A 643 -16.50 -13.04 1.17
CA ARG A 643 -16.99 -11.92 1.99
C ARG A 643 -15.91 -11.27 2.88
N GLY A 644 -14.68 -11.24 2.39
CA GLY A 644 -13.55 -10.65 3.09
C GLY A 644 -13.01 -11.46 4.28
N SER A 645 -13.51 -12.68 4.52
CA SER A 645 -13.11 -13.52 5.64
C SER A 645 -11.96 -14.44 5.27
N HIS A 646 -10.79 -14.21 5.85
CA HIS A 646 -9.59 -15.05 5.66
C HIS A 646 -9.77 -16.51 6.14
N LYS A 647 -10.83 -16.79 6.89
CA LYS A 647 -11.21 -18.16 7.34
C LYS A 647 -12.10 -18.90 6.34
N ASN A 648 -12.62 -18.20 5.33
CA ASN A 648 -13.50 -18.76 4.32
C ASN A 648 -12.88 -18.52 2.94
N LEU A 649 -12.06 -19.47 2.49
CA LEU A 649 -11.25 -19.34 1.29
C LEU A 649 -12.01 -19.88 0.07
N GLY A 650 -11.97 -19.12 -1.02
CA GLY A 650 -12.48 -19.48 -2.33
C GLY A 650 -11.38 -19.94 -3.28
N GLU A 651 -11.54 -19.62 -4.56
CA GLU A 651 -10.56 -19.95 -5.60
C GLU A 651 -9.25 -19.16 -5.45
N GLU A 652 -8.17 -19.74 -5.92
CA GLU A 652 -6.87 -19.07 -6.02
C GLU A 652 -6.85 -18.12 -7.22
N VAL A 653 -6.28 -16.92 -7.03
CA VAL A 653 -6.22 -15.88 -8.05
C VAL A 653 -4.76 -15.61 -8.43
N PRO A 654 -4.41 -15.70 -9.72
CA PRO A 654 -3.09 -15.32 -10.20
C PRO A 654 -2.80 -13.84 -9.95
N ARG A 655 -1.57 -13.53 -9.53
CA ARG A 655 -1.08 -12.16 -9.36
C ARG A 655 -1.11 -11.43 -10.69
N ARG A 656 -1.78 -10.29 -10.77
CA ARG A 656 -1.87 -9.41 -11.95
C ARG A 656 -2.42 -8.05 -11.57
N PHE A 657 -2.35 -7.09 -12.48
CA PHE A 657 -3.05 -5.82 -12.35
C PHE A 657 -4.56 -5.97 -12.61
N LEU A 658 -5.31 -4.87 -12.56
CA LEU A 658 -6.76 -4.87 -12.72
C LEU A 658 -7.19 -5.36 -14.11
N THR A 659 -8.17 -6.25 -14.19
CA THR A 659 -8.69 -6.80 -15.45
C THR A 659 -9.29 -5.74 -16.38
N ALA A 660 -9.71 -4.60 -15.85
CA ALA A 660 -10.16 -3.47 -16.64
C ALA A 660 -9.09 -2.93 -17.61
N PHE A 661 -7.82 -3.25 -17.39
CA PHE A 661 -6.72 -2.94 -18.31
C PHE A 661 -6.42 -4.16 -19.20
N ASP A 662 -6.57 -4.00 -20.50
CA ASP A 662 -6.55 -5.11 -21.48
C ASP A 662 -5.20 -5.85 -21.55
N ASN A 663 -4.12 -5.28 -21.04
CA ASN A 663 -2.77 -5.84 -21.01
C ASN A 663 -2.37 -6.45 -19.64
N ALA A 664 -3.31 -6.60 -18.71
CA ALA A 664 -3.05 -7.15 -17.37
C ALA A 664 -2.77 -8.66 -17.42
N LYS A 665 -1.55 -9.03 -17.76
CA LYS A 665 -1.10 -10.44 -17.77
C LYS A 665 -0.76 -10.91 -16.35
N PRO A 666 -0.96 -12.20 -16.04
CA PRO A 666 -0.46 -12.78 -14.80
C PRO A 666 1.07 -12.61 -14.67
N ALA A 667 1.55 -12.37 -13.46
CA ALA A 667 2.98 -12.37 -13.16
C ALA A 667 3.55 -13.78 -13.31
N GLY A 668 4.85 -13.86 -13.59
CA GLY A 668 5.57 -15.14 -13.63
C GLY A 668 5.50 -15.90 -12.30
N ALA A 669 5.70 -17.19 -12.32
CA ALA A 669 5.60 -18.04 -11.14
C ALA A 669 6.65 -17.70 -10.06
N ASP A 670 7.79 -17.18 -10.49
CA ASP A 670 8.98 -16.85 -9.69
C ASP A 670 9.14 -15.35 -9.35
N GLN A 671 8.17 -14.51 -9.75
CA GLN A 671 8.19 -13.07 -9.55
C GLN A 671 7.01 -12.62 -8.70
N THR A 672 7.22 -11.73 -7.74
CA THR A 672 6.13 -11.17 -6.92
C THR A 672 5.10 -10.42 -7.76
N GLY A 673 5.50 -9.83 -8.87
CA GLY A 673 4.66 -9.02 -9.75
C GLY A 673 4.72 -7.52 -9.47
N ARG A 674 5.49 -7.06 -8.44
CA ARG A 674 5.61 -5.64 -8.08
C ARG A 674 6.19 -4.79 -9.22
N PHE A 675 7.20 -5.29 -9.93
CA PHE A 675 7.78 -4.58 -11.08
C PHE A 675 6.75 -4.40 -12.22
N ALA A 676 5.98 -5.46 -12.53
CA ALA A 676 4.92 -5.38 -13.52
C ALA A 676 3.82 -4.41 -13.10
N LEU A 677 3.38 -4.46 -11.83
CA LEU A 677 2.41 -3.52 -11.25
C LEU A 677 2.90 -2.07 -11.38
N ALA A 678 4.15 -1.80 -11.02
CA ALA A 678 4.77 -0.48 -11.13
C ALA A 678 4.77 0.03 -12.59
N THR A 679 5.07 -0.86 -13.52
CA THR A 679 5.10 -0.56 -14.97
C THR A 679 3.69 -0.25 -15.48
N HIS A 680 2.67 -1.04 -15.13
CA HIS A 680 1.30 -0.81 -15.54
C HIS A 680 0.71 0.50 -14.98
N ILE A 681 0.99 0.81 -13.70
CA ILE A 681 0.52 2.06 -13.10
C ILE A 681 1.21 3.27 -13.77
N ALA A 682 2.48 3.19 -14.06
CA ALA A 682 3.26 4.28 -14.66
C ALA A 682 3.22 4.31 -16.21
N ASP A 683 2.40 3.46 -16.83
CA ASP A 683 2.26 3.42 -18.28
C ASP A 683 1.54 4.70 -18.77
N PRO A 684 2.07 5.41 -19.78
CA PRO A 684 1.37 6.55 -20.38
C PRO A 684 -0.01 6.20 -20.95
N ALA A 685 -0.25 4.95 -21.33
CA ALA A 685 -1.55 4.45 -21.79
C ALA A 685 -2.55 4.23 -20.65
N ASN A 686 -2.11 4.23 -19.37
CA ASN A 686 -3.02 4.14 -18.23
C ASN A 686 -3.83 5.45 -18.12
N PRO A 687 -5.16 5.41 -18.28
CA PRO A 687 -5.98 6.62 -18.33
C PRO A 687 -6.09 7.34 -16.99
N LEU A 688 -5.71 6.69 -15.89
CA LEU A 688 -5.92 7.21 -14.54
C LEU A 688 -4.72 7.99 -14.02
N THR A 689 -3.52 7.42 -14.09
CA THR A 689 -2.32 7.94 -13.41
C THR A 689 -2.03 9.41 -13.72
N ALA A 690 -1.95 9.76 -14.99
CA ALA A 690 -1.66 11.14 -15.38
C ALA A 690 -2.82 12.11 -15.06
N ARG A 691 -4.08 11.69 -15.24
CA ARG A 691 -5.26 12.47 -14.86
C ARG A 691 -5.30 12.74 -13.36
N VAL A 692 -5.16 11.71 -12.54
CA VAL A 692 -5.22 11.81 -11.08
C VAL A 692 -4.13 12.74 -10.55
N TYR A 693 -2.92 12.62 -11.06
CA TYR A 693 -1.81 13.45 -10.61
C TYR A 693 -1.95 14.90 -11.06
N SER A 694 -2.31 15.15 -12.32
CA SER A 694 -2.58 16.50 -12.84
C SER A 694 -3.72 17.17 -12.10
N ASN A 695 -4.77 16.41 -11.76
CA ASN A 695 -5.89 16.92 -10.96
C ASN A 695 -5.49 17.34 -9.56
N ARG A 696 -4.57 16.58 -8.91
CA ARG A 696 -4.04 16.96 -7.60
C ARG A 696 -3.17 18.21 -7.66
N ILE A 697 -2.31 18.34 -8.67
CA ILE A 697 -1.55 19.57 -8.88
C ILE A 697 -2.52 20.76 -9.01
N TRP A 698 -3.55 20.61 -9.84
CA TRP A 698 -4.59 21.63 -10.01
C TRP A 698 -5.30 21.94 -8.70
N HIS A 699 -5.68 20.92 -7.94
CA HIS A 699 -6.34 21.05 -6.63
C HIS A 699 -5.50 21.88 -5.65
N HIS A 700 -4.21 21.58 -5.53
CA HIS A 700 -3.32 22.27 -4.59
C HIS A 700 -3.05 23.73 -4.97
N LEU A 701 -3.08 24.05 -6.26
CA LEU A 701 -2.87 25.43 -6.75
C LEU A 701 -4.14 26.29 -6.74
N LEU A 702 -5.30 25.68 -6.97
CA LEU A 702 -6.57 26.42 -7.16
C LEU A 702 -7.62 26.14 -6.06
N GLY A 703 -7.27 25.27 -5.09
CA GLY A 703 -8.11 24.94 -3.94
C GLY A 703 -9.22 23.91 -4.20
N ARG A 704 -9.56 23.64 -5.47
CA ARG A 704 -10.52 22.60 -5.86
C ARG A 704 -10.06 21.91 -7.13
N GLY A 705 -10.11 20.58 -7.15
CA GLY A 705 -9.77 19.78 -8.32
C GLY A 705 -10.74 20.00 -9.48
N ILE A 706 -10.29 19.73 -10.71
CA ILE A 706 -11.17 19.59 -11.88
C ILE A 706 -12.17 18.45 -11.62
N VAL A 707 -11.69 17.36 -11.03
CA VAL A 707 -12.49 16.35 -10.31
C VAL A 707 -12.37 16.68 -8.83
N PRO A 708 -13.43 17.15 -8.17
CA PRO A 708 -13.37 17.58 -6.77
C PRO A 708 -13.04 16.44 -5.79
N SER A 709 -13.52 15.23 -6.06
CA SER A 709 -13.16 14.01 -5.33
C SER A 709 -11.78 13.50 -5.78
N THR A 710 -10.68 14.09 -5.26
CA THR A 710 -9.31 13.88 -5.74
C THR A 710 -8.78 12.45 -5.62
N ASP A 711 -9.35 11.64 -4.76
CA ASP A 711 -9.01 10.23 -4.48
C ASP A 711 -10.09 9.23 -4.93
N ASN A 712 -11.17 9.75 -5.58
CA ASN A 712 -12.22 8.92 -6.13
C ASN A 712 -12.70 9.45 -7.50
N PHE A 713 -12.17 8.85 -8.56
CA PHE A 713 -12.56 9.08 -9.96
C PHE A 713 -13.61 8.07 -10.45
N GLY A 714 -13.99 7.12 -9.57
CA GLY A 714 -15.03 6.13 -9.85
C GLY A 714 -16.43 6.71 -9.90
N VAL A 715 -17.42 5.86 -10.10
CA VAL A 715 -18.84 6.22 -10.27
C VAL A 715 -19.42 7.00 -9.08
N LEU A 716 -18.91 6.75 -7.87
CA LEU A 716 -19.32 7.51 -6.67
C LEU A 716 -18.54 8.83 -6.47
N GLY A 717 -17.54 9.10 -7.30
CA GLY A 717 -16.84 10.37 -7.31
C GLY A 717 -17.63 11.45 -8.05
N GLU A 718 -17.11 12.67 -8.02
CA GLU A 718 -17.68 13.77 -8.76
C GLU A 718 -17.19 13.77 -10.21
N ALA A 719 -18.06 14.16 -11.14
CA ALA A 719 -17.68 14.29 -12.55
C ALA A 719 -16.69 15.46 -12.75
N PRO A 720 -15.78 15.34 -13.73
CA PRO A 720 -14.85 16.43 -14.02
C PRO A 720 -15.61 17.67 -14.54
N THR A 721 -15.31 18.83 -13.95
CA THR A 721 -15.90 20.10 -14.40
C THR A 721 -15.45 20.51 -15.80
N HIS A 722 -14.23 20.12 -16.18
CA HIS A 722 -13.60 20.42 -17.47
C HIS A 722 -12.84 19.16 -17.96
N PRO A 723 -13.55 18.15 -18.50
CA PRO A 723 -12.92 16.87 -18.87
C PRO A 723 -11.83 17.04 -19.93
N GLU A 724 -12.01 17.91 -20.92
CA GLU A 724 -11.03 18.15 -21.97
C GLU A 724 -9.76 18.85 -21.42
N LEU A 725 -9.89 19.74 -20.44
CA LEU A 725 -8.75 20.35 -19.75
C LEU A 725 -8.00 19.33 -18.93
N LEU A 726 -8.70 18.43 -18.25
CA LEU A 726 -8.08 17.34 -17.48
C LEU A 726 -7.24 16.45 -18.39
N ASP A 727 -7.78 16.05 -19.53
CA ASP A 727 -7.08 15.24 -20.52
C ASP A 727 -5.91 15.97 -21.14
N TRP A 728 -6.06 17.26 -21.42
CA TRP A 728 -4.98 18.10 -21.92
C TRP A 728 -3.82 18.19 -20.90
N LEU A 729 -4.12 18.40 -19.63
CA LEU A 729 -3.11 18.45 -18.56
C LEU A 729 -2.43 17.09 -18.38
N ALA A 730 -3.17 15.99 -18.44
CA ALA A 730 -2.61 14.64 -18.37
C ALA A 730 -1.63 14.37 -19.54
N ASN A 731 -2.03 14.72 -20.76
CA ASN A 731 -1.14 14.64 -21.93
C ASN A 731 0.08 15.57 -21.81
N TYR A 732 -0.12 16.79 -21.32
CA TYR A 732 0.96 17.76 -21.12
C TYR A 732 2.00 17.23 -20.13
N LEU A 733 1.58 16.64 -19.01
CA LEU A 733 2.46 15.98 -18.05
C LEU A 733 3.33 14.91 -18.73
N VAL A 734 2.70 14.01 -19.49
CA VAL A 734 3.44 12.94 -20.22
C VAL A 734 4.40 13.53 -21.25
N GLN A 735 3.98 14.49 -22.07
CA GLN A 735 4.79 15.14 -23.09
C GLN A 735 5.99 15.92 -22.51
N LYS A 736 5.84 16.44 -21.29
CA LYS A 736 6.91 17.13 -20.55
C LYS A 736 7.78 16.17 -19.74
N GLY A 737 7.79 14.90 -20.09
CA GLY A 737 8.60 13.88 -19.42
C GLY A 737 8.18 13.64 -17.96
N TRP A 738 6.90 13.76 -17.68
CA TRP A 738 6.32 13.58 -16.35
C TRP A 738 6.83 14.59 -15.30
N SER A 739 7.28 15.77 -15.72
CA SER A 739 7.77 16.84 -14.86
C SER A 739 6.63 17.50 -14.08
N THR A 740 6.70 17.42 -12.77
CA THR A 740 5.78 18.10 -11.85
C THR A 740 5.92 19.63 -11.97
N LYS A 741 7.18 20.11 -12.03
CA LYS A 741 7.45 21.54 -12.09
C LYS A 741 6.94 22.18 -13.39
N GLU A 742 7.02 21.49 -14.52
CA GLU A 742 6.47 21.97 -15.79
C GLU A 742 4.95 22.16 -15.75
N VAL A 743 4.21 21.21 -15.16
CA VAL A 743 2.74 21.34 -15.01
C VAL A 743 2.38 22.48 -14.07
N ILE A 744 3.04 22.59 -12.92
CA ILE A 744 2.85 23.68 -11.97
C ILE A 744 3.11 25.03 -12.66
N ARG A 745 4.24 25.13 -13.35
CA ARG A 745 4.63 26.35 -14.09
C ARG A 745 3.59 26.73 -15.13
N ALA A 746 3.11 25.77 -15.92
CA ALA A 746 2.09 26.02 -16.94
C ALA A 746 0.77 26.56 -16.33
N ILE A 747 0.32 25.98 -15.22
CA ILE A 747 -0.88 26.43 -14.51
C ILE A 747 -0.67 27.85 -13.93
N MET A 748 0.43 28.09 -13.24
CA MET A 748 0.68 29.37 -12.58
C MET A 748 0.87 30.54 -13.56
N LEU A 749 1.45 30.28 -14.73
CA LEU A 749 1.65 31.32 -15.77
C LEU A 749 0.38 31.59 -16.58
N SER A 750 -0.68 30.78 -16.45
CA SER A 750 -1.97 31.05 -17.08
C SER A 750 -2.61 32.30 -16.52
N LYS A 751 -3.46 32.97 -17.32
CA LYS A 751 -4.31 34.08 -16.83
C LYS A 751 -5.32 33.58 -15.81
N THR A 752 -5.74 32.33 -15.92
CA THR A 752 -6.65 31.65 -14.98
C THR A 752 -6.13 31.71 -13.56
N TYR A 753 -4.88 31.31 -13.31
CA TYR A 753 -4.27 31.38 -11.98
C TYR A 753 -4.07 32.81 -11.49
N ARG A 754 -3.79 33.75 -12.42
CA ARG A 754 -3.51 35.16 -12.13
C ARG A 754 -4.75 36.05 -11.98
N MET A 755 -5.97 35.48 -12.09
CA MET A 755 -7.20 36.24 -11.81
C MET A 755 -7.30 36.65 -10.34
N THR A 756 -7.99 37.76 -10.09
CA THR A 756 -8.35 38.15 -8.72
C THR A 756 -9.31 37.16 -8.09
N SER A 757 -9.14 36.91 -6.79
CA SER A 757 -10.07 36.14 -5.95
C SER A 757 -11.14 37.01 -5.27
N ARG A 758 -11.12 38.33 -5.50
CA ARG A 758 -12.16 39.23 -4.97
C ARG A 758 -13.39 39.16 -5.87
N PRO A 759 -14.59 38.99 -5.31
CA PRO A 759 -15.81 39.08 -6.09
C PRO A 759 -15.86 40.44 -6.74
N SER A 760 -16.35 40.53 -8.00
CA SER A 760 -16.71 41.80 -8.59
C SER A 760 -18.02 42.25 -8.00
N ASP A 761 -18.22 43.56 -7.81
CA ASP A 761 -19.49 44.13 -7.32
C ASP A 761 -20.69 43.86 -8.25
N ALA A 762 -20.45 43.10 -9.33
CA ALA A 762 -21.44 42.73 -10.35
C ALA A 762 -21.76 41.20 -10.35
N ALA A 763 -21.40 40.46 -9.28
CA ALA A 763 -21.72 39.04 -9.16
C ALA A 763 -22.87 38.82 -8.17
#